data_6d152ec4d1dab638712e863caf3c59c3
#
_entry.id   6d152ec4d1dab638712e863caf3c59c3
#
_cell.length_a   1.000
_cell.length_b   1.000
_cell.length_c   1.000
_cell.angle_alpha   90.00
_cell.angle_beta   90.00
_cell.angle_gamma   90.00
#
_symmetry.space_group_name_H-M   'P 1'
#
loop_
_entity.id
_entity.type
_entity.pdbx_description
1 polymer ?
#
loop_
_entity_poly.entity_id
_entity_poly.type
_entity_poly.pdbx_seq_one_letter_code
_entity_poly.pdbx_strand_id
1 'polypeptide(L)'
;MPLWISCIGYESYRQIKSELIFKMNSFYSGPSIKLYGKLRNWFNFDKNNVLQVYSGKIDIGQHISSTLALISSKITGINYDQVEIIKLDTDISPNEGKTASSLSVPDSGSAIKAASLSLRKAFMKYSLKTLNVNFEDIVFDNGIIKDIKSNRSISYWDYAKTNEFNELTIPEKFDEKEIREFKYKNDHKVEIKTINDIVTGKYEYVHDMIFPKMLHARIIRPPNYFSKFIKFTNNIDQKINKLDIKIIVKNSFLAILSTDEYLVVKYLDIIKQNIVWEEVKKLSEDTVYNSLKNNDKESLLVKSGGEAFYENIPSLKEFKDKKYTTLTSEYKKGYLMHGPIGPSAACAVFTNNKFTIYSHSQALYDLKLSCSEYFKIDPNNITLKFRPGSGCYGHNGADDVAFEAAVLSKEFPDIHILLKWTREDEHCWEPYGSASLNKLTGVIDNEGKIVYWSNEAFSDTYMTRPSNTELHNFISYNFINNNFIKHKSTPKTKAHMGIHRNLDPLYDFGENRLVKNLVHNLPLRTSALRTLGAFSNVIALECFLNELAKTKNIDPFEIRINHLRDERAINVIKNLKDLMTKDIQNNGFYRGIGFSRYKNSAAFCAVGVELKVNEDLNIKLINAWISVDAGEVAYEDGIKAQVEGGFIQAASWSLYEEVKFDTK
;
A
#
# COMPACT_ATOMS: atom_id res chain seq x y z
N MET A 1 -11.12 -1.41 23.68
CA MET A 1 -12.38 -2.08 23.26
C MET A 1 -12.00 -3.25 22.41
N PRO A 2 -12.44 -4.48 22.68
CA PRO A 2 -12.18 -5.59 21.77
C PRO A 2 -13.01 -5.40 20.51
N LEU A 3 -12.36 -5.32 19.37
CA LEU A 3 -12.99 -5.44 18.05
C LEU A 3 -13.33 -6.93 17.84
N TRP A 4 -14.59 -7.26 17.71
CA TRP A 4 -15.02 -8.60 17.34
C TRP A 4 -14.89 -8.75 15.81
N ILE A 5 -13.85 -9.45 15.39
CA ILE A 5 -13.65 -9.83 14.00
C ILE A 5 -14.07 -11.28 13.86
N SER A 6 -15.13 -11.55 13.10
CA SER A 6 -15.42 -12.90 12.65
C SER A 6 -14.86 -13.07 11.24
N CYS A 7 -13.77 -13.78 11.13
CA CYS A 7 -13.45 -14.48 9.88
C CYS A 7 -14.39 -15.69 9.79
N ILE A 8 -15.02 -15.94 8.65
CA ILE A 8 -15.81 -17.16 8.43
C ILE A 8 -14.93 -18.32 8.83
N GLY A 9 -15.30 -18.99 9.93
CA GLY A 9 -14.48 -20.01 10.56
C GLY A 9 -14.25 -21.21 9.64
N TYR A 10 -13.08 -21.80 9.77
CA TYR A 10 -12.58 -22.95 9.02
C TYR A 10 -13.52 -24.16 9.00
N GLU A 11 -14.44 -24.29 9.97
CA GLU A 11 -15.36 -25.42 10.07
C GLU A 11 -16.61 -25.29 9.19
N SER A 12 -17.20 -24.10 9.04
CA SER A 12 -18.27 -23.88 8.07
C SER A 12 -17.77 -23.97 6.63
N TYR A 13 -16.51 -23.67 6.40
CA TYR A 13 -15.84 -23.86 5.11
C TYR A 13 -15.63 -25.35 4.75
N ARG A 14 -15.51 -26.24 5.73
CA ARG A 14 -15.39 -27.68 5.51
C ARG A 14 -16.68 -28.33 4.97
N GLN A 15 -17.85 -27.87 5.36
CA GLN A 15 -19.14 -28.40 4.90
C GLN A 15 -19.53 -27.87 3.51
N ILE A 16 -19.20 -26.64 3.17
CA ILE A 16 -19.45 -26.06 1.85
C ILE A 16 -18.42 -26.55 0.80
N LYS A 17 -17.24 -27.01 1.25
CA LYS A 17 -16.15 -27.49 0.38
C LYS A 17 -16.45 -28.80 -0.35
N SER A 18 -17.54 -29.51 -0.04
CA SER A 18 -17.88 -30.75 -0.73
C SER A 18 -18.62 -30.55 -2.07
N GLU A 19 -19.20 -29.37 -2.35
CA GLU A 19 -20.04 -29.18 -3.55
C GLU A 19 -19.66 -28.02 -4.47
N LEU A 20 -18.86 -27.03 -4.02
CA LEU A 20 -18.39 -25.90 -4.85
C LEU A 20 -16.86 -25.90 -5.00
N ILE A 21 -16.30 -27.03 -5.41
CA ILE A 21 -14.93 -27.06 -5.91
C ILE A 21 -14.96 -26.43 -7.30
N PHE A 22 -14.66 -25.13 -7.39
CA PHE A 22 -14.04 -24.62 -8.59
C PHE A 22 -12.84 -25.51 -8.88
N LYS A 23 -12.94 -26.33 -9.92
CA LYS A 23 -11.83 -27.12 -10.45
C LYS A 23 -10.74 -26.17 -10.96
N MET A 24 -9.95 -25.59 -10.06
CA MET A 24 -8.64 -25.09 -10.44
C MET A 24 -7.73 -26.30 -10.61
N ASN A 25 -7.73 -26.85 -11.81
CA ASN A 25 -6.88 -28.01 -12.15
C ASN A 25 -5.38 -27.65 -12.18
N SER A 26 -5.01 -26.40 -11.87
CA SER A 26 -3.62 -25.94 -11.87
C SER A 26 -3.41 -24.67 -11.00
N PHE A 27 -2.23 -24.55 -10.40
CA PHE A 27 -1.75 -23.35 -9.72
C PHE A 27 -0.80 -22.58 -10.64
N TYR A 28 -1.02 -21.27 -10.78
CA TYR A 28 -0.16 -20.38 -11.55
C TYR A 28 0.90 -19.73 -10.66
N SER A 29 2.16 -19.80 -11.07
CA SER A 29 3.33 -19.39 -10.28
C SER A 29 3.53 -17.88 -10.13
N GLY A 30 2.64 -17.07 -10.73
CA GLY A 30 2.73 -15.62 -10.69
C GLY A 30 3.62 -15.03 -11.80
N PRO A 31 3.51 -13.71 -12.06
CA PRO A 31 4.22 -13.05 -13.18
C PRO A 31 5.73 -12.97 -12.97
N SER A 32 6.20 -12.95 -11.73
CA SER A 32 7.63 -12.78 -11.41
C SER A 32 8.48 -13.98 -11.87
N ILE A 33 7.92 -15.18 -11.90
CA ILE A 33 8.62 -16.42 -12.32
C ILE A 33 9.03 -16.35 -13.80
N LYS A 34 8.27 -15.66 -14.65
CA LYS A 34 8.65 -15.47 -16.07
C LYS A 34 9.99 -14.73 -16.24
N LEU A 35 10.30 -13.81 -15.34
CA LEU A 35 11.52 -13.01 -15.37
C LEU A 35 12.64 -13.65 -14.53
N TYR A 36 12.30 -14.29 -13.44
CA TYR A 36 13.20 -14.86 -12.45
C TYR A 36 12.90 -16.36 -12.28
N GLY A 37 13.02 -17.13 -13.35
CA GLY A 37 12.61 -18.54 -13.41
C GLY A 37 13.57 -19.53 -12.75
N LYS A 38 14.74 -19.12 -12.27
CA LYS A 38 15.70 -20.02 -11.58
C LYS A 38 15.50 -20.00 -10.08
N LEU A 39 15.63 -21.16 -9.43
CA LEU A 39 15.45 -21.31 -7.99
C LEU A 39 16.39 -20.40 -7.17
N ARG A 40 17.62 -20.25 -7.61
CA ARG A 40 18.62 -19.37 -7.00
C ARG A 40 18.26 -17.88 -6.98
N ASN A 41 17.28 -17.45 -7.77
CA ASN A 41 16.76 -16.08 -7.71
C ASN A 41 15.90 -15.83 -6.46
N TRP A 42 15.44 -16.91 -5.82
CA TRP A 42 14.50 -16.87 -4.70
C TRP A 42 15.08 -17.39 -3.40
N PHE A 43 16.05 -18.32 -3.45
CA PHE A 43 16.58 -18.98 -2.26
C PHE A 43 18.10 -18.99 -2.23
N ASN A 44 18.60 -18.79 -1.01
CA ASN A 44 19.98 -19.06 -0.63
C ASN A 44 19.98 -19.80 0.71
N PHE A 45 20.92 -20.73 0.88
CA PHE A 45 21.11 -21.49 2.12
C PHE A 45 22.39 -21.00 2.78
N ASP A 46 22.28 -20.36 3.94
CA ASP A 46 23.44 -19.84 4.63
C ASP A 46 24.15 -20.92 5.48
N LYS A 47 25.33 -20.57 5.99
CA LYS A 47 26.13 -21.47 6.83
C LYS A 47 25.57 -21.63 8.26
N ASN A 48 24.61 -20.84 8.68
CA ASN A 48 23.98 -20.89 10.01
C ASN A 48 22.70 -21.72 9.99
N ASN A 49 22.46 -22.51 8.95
CA ASN A 49 21.25 -23.29 8.74
C ASN A 49 19.97 -22.44 8.61
N VAL A 50 20.08 -21.25 8.01
CA VAL A 50 18.96 -20.39 7.69
C VAL A 50 18.66 -20.47 6.19
N LEU A 51 17.39 -20.66 5.84
CA LEU A 51 16.88 -20.48 4.48
C LEU A 51 16.62 -19.00 4.26
N GLN A 52 17.46 -18.36 3.45
CA GLN A 52 17.27 -16.98 3.02
C GLN A 52 16.37 -16.95 1.79
N VAL A 53 15.31 -16.18 1.88
CA VAL A 53 14.30 -16.02 0.82
C VAL A 53 14.36 -14.59 0.29
N TYR A 54 14.57 -14.45 -1.01
CA TYR A 54 14.57 -13.15 -1.68
C TYR A 54 13.16 -12.79 -2.17
N SER A 55 12.78 -11.53 -2.00
CA SER A 55 11.54 -10.96 -2.53
C SER A 55 11.75 -9.52 -2.95
N GLY A 56 11.04 -9.09 -3.98
CA GLY A 56 10.95 -7.70 -4.40
C GLY A 56 9.87 -6.90 -3.66
N LYS A 57 9.23 -7.49 -2.64
CA LYS A 57 8.24 -6.80 -1.79
C LYS A 57 8.86 -6.42 -0.45
N ILE A 58 8.40 -5.31 0.10
CA ILE A 58 8.92 -4.74 1.36
C ILE A 58 7.84 -4.70 2.43
N ASP A 59 8.26 -4.70 3.69
CA ASP A 59 7.39 -4.46 4.84
C ASP A 59 7.14 -2.96 5.03
N ILE A 60 5.87 -2.58 4.92
CA ILE A 60 5.39 -1.21 5.14
C ILE A 60 4.32 -1.15 6.24
N GLY A 61 4.40 -2.11 7.18
CA GLY A 61 3.44 -2.31 8.27
C GLY A 61 2.41 -3.41 8.02
N GLN A 62 2.45 -4.11 6.87
CA GLN A 62 1.55 -5.22 6.53
C GLN A 62 2.14 -6.61 6.82
N HIS A 63 3.37 -6.67 7.33
CA HIS A 63 4.08 -7.90 7.72
C HIS A 63 4.18 -8.96 6.61
N ILE A 64 4.44 -8.50 5.37
CA ILE A 64 4.56 -9.42 4.22
C ILE A 64 5.72 -10.38 4.37
N SER A 65 6.84 -10.00 4.98
CA SER A 65 7.98 -10.88 5.22
C SER A 65 7.58 -12.09 6.08
N SER A 66 6.81 -11.87 7.16
CA SER A 66 6.30 -12.97 7.98
C SER A 66 5.38 -13.92 7.20
N THR A 67 4.51 -13.36 6.34
CA THR A 67 3.63 -14.13 5.46
C THR A 67 4.41 -14.97 4.46
N LEU A 68 5.42 -14.39 3.79
CA LEU A 68 6.25 -15.08 2.80
C LEU A 68 7.13 -16.16 3.45
N ALA A 69 7.68 -15.89 4.64
CA ALA A 69 8.42 -16.86 5.43
C ALA A 69 7.53 -18.05 5.82
N LEU A 70 6.29 -17.79 6.22
CA LEU A 70 5.32 -18.83 6.58
C LEU A 70 4.94 -19.70 5.36
N ILE A 71 4.71 -19.08 4.20
CA ILE A 71 4.45 -19.81 2.94
C ILE A 71 5.63 -20.75 2.63
N SER A 72 6.86 -20.21 2.68
CA SER A 72 8.08 -20.99 2.42
C SER A 72 8.25 -22.12 3.44
N SER A 73 8.17 -21.82 4.73
CA SER A 73 8.29 -22.79 5.83
C SER A 73 7.30 -23.95 5.68
N LYS A 74 6.03 -23.63 5.49
CA LYS A 74 4.96 -24.63 5.31
C LYS A 74 5.23 -25.59 4.15
N ILE A 75 5.80 -25.11 3.05
CA ILE A 75 6.04 -25.90 1.85
C ILE A 75 7.35 -26.68 1.92
N THR A 76 8.42 -26.01 2.33
CA THR A 76 9.73 -26.65 2.41
C THR A 76 9.85 -27.61 3.59
N GLY A 77 9.02 -27.44 4.64
CA GLY A 77 9.13 -28.17 5.89
C GLY A 77 10.29 -27.74 6.78
N ILE A 78 10.90 -26.59 6.49
CA ILE A 78 11.91 -25.95 7.34
C ILE A 78 11.16 -25.16 8.42
N ASN A 79 11.63 -25.20 9.66
CA ASN A 79 11.01 -24.46 10.76
C ASN A 79 10.94 -22.98 10.46
N TYR A 80 9.82 -22.36 10.82
CA TYR A 80 9.55 -20.94 10.54
C TYR A 80 10.68 -20.00 11.00
N ASP A 81 11.28 -20.28 12.17
CA ASP A 81 12.35 -19.48 12.73
C ASP A 81 13.65 -19.54 11.91
N GLN A 82 13.83 -20.60 11.12
CA GLN A 82 14.98 -20.79 10.23
C GLN A 82 14.74 -20.27 8.80
N VAL A 83 13.61 -19.62 8.54
CA VAL A 83 13.33 -18.96 7.26
C VAL A 83 13.44 -17.46 7.44
N GLU A 84 14.33 -16.80 6.73
CA GLU A 84 14.54 -15.35 6.75
C GLU A 84 14.18 -14.72 5.40
N ILE A 85 13.37 -13.68 5.40
CA ILE A 85 13.15 -12.85 4.21
C ILE A 85 14.21 -11.76 4.17
N ILE A 86 15.06 -11.80 3.17
CA ILE A 86 16.10 -10.80 2.99
C ILE A 86 15.49 -9.45 2.64
N LYS A 87 15.86 -8.40 3.37
CA LYS A 87 15.42 -7.03 3.08
C LYS A 87 15.81 -6.67 1.65
N LEU A 88 14.88 -6.11 0.90
CA LEU A 88 15.09 -5.80 -0.53
C LEU A 88 16.36 -4.97 -0.73
N ASP A 89 17.19 -5.47 -1.62
CA ASP A 89 18.39 -4.83 -2.17
C ASP A 89 18.30 -4.95 -3.69
N THR A 90 18.34 -3.83 -4.40
CA THR A 90 18.14 -3.80 -5.86
C THR A 90 19.21 -4.48 -6.67
N ASP A 91 20.31 -4.91 -6.05
CA ASP A 91 21.38 -5.64 -6.73
C ASP A 91 21.20 -7.16 -6.66
N ILE A 92 20.43 -7.67 -5.68
CA ILE A 92 20.26 -9.12 -5.46
C ILE A 92 18.81 -9.59 -5.48
N SER A 93 17.85 -8.74 -5.10
CA SER A 93 16.43 -9.13 -5.03
C SER A 93 15.76 -9.13 -6.41
N PRO A 94 14.78 -10.01 -6.67
CA PRO A 94 14.02 -9.95 -7.91
C PRO A 94 13.22 -8.65 -8.00
N ASN A 95 13.20 -8.02 -9.18
CA ASN A 95 12.35 -6.85 -9.42
C ASN A 95 10.89 -7.29 -9.63
N GLU A 96 10.11 -7.27 -8.58
CA GLU A 96 8.68 -7.57 -8.60
C GLU A 96 7.80 -6.30 -8.67
N GLY A 97 8.39 -5.16 -9.08
CA GLY A 97 7.72 -3.86 -9.11
C GLY A 97 7.44 -3.30 -7.72
N LYS A 98 6.45 -2.42 -7.66
CA LYS A 98 6.08 -1.72 -6.42
C LYS A 98 5.38 -2.64 -5.41
N THR A 99 5.60 -2.40 -4.11
CA THR A 99 4.78 -2.98 -3.05
C THR A 99 3.48 -2.19 -2.94
N ALA A 100 2.52 -2.51 -3.80
CA ALA A 100 1.28 -1.74 -3.94
C ALA A 100 0.14 -2.60 -4.48
N SER A 101 -1.05 -2.02 -4.58
CA SER A 101 -2.23 -2.62 -5.22
C SER A 101 -2.79 -3.89 -4.56
N SER A 102 -2.37 -4.25 -3.35
CA SER A 102 -2.72 -5.51 -2.66
C SER A 102 -2.29 -6.76 -3.44
N LEU A 103 -1.13 -6.69 -4.10
CA LEU A 103 -0.61 -7.76 -4.95
C LEU A 103 0.56 -8.54 -4.33
N SER A 104 1.02 -8.19 -3.12
CA SER A 104 2.21 -8.84 -2.53
C SER A 104 2.02 -10.35 -2.33
N VAL A 105 0.89 -10.80 -1.79
CA VAL A 105 0.59 -12.23 -1.65
C VAL A 105 0.23 -12.88 -2.99
N PRO A 106 -0.66 -12.29 -3.84
CA PRO A 106 -0.96 -12.86 -5.14
C PRO A 106 0.25 -13.01 -6.07
N ASP A 107 1.17 -12.04 -6.09
CA ASP A 107 2.35 -12.08 -6.97
C ASP A 107 3.54 -12.78 -6.31
N SER A 108 4.15 -12.15 -5.30
CA SER A 108 5.35 -12.66 -4.63
C SER A 108 5.07 -13.92 -3.82
N GLY A 109 3.93 -13.98 -3.10
CA GLY A 109 3.50 -15.19 -2.39
C GLY A 109 3.32 -16.38 -3.33
N SER A 110 2.72 -16.19 -4.51
CA SER A 110 2.60 -17.22 -5.53
C SER A 110 3.94 -17.67 -6.08
N ALA A 111 4.86 -16.73 -6.34
CA ALA A 111 6.20 -17.03 -6.83
C ALA A 111 7.01 -17.84 -5.79
N ILE A 112 6.98 -17.42 -4.52
CA ILE A 112 7.65 -18.15 -3.42
C ILE A 112 7.01 -19.51 -3.17
N LYS A 113 5.67 -19.64 -3.27
CA LYS A 113 4.96 -20.90 -3.23
C LYS A 113 5.48 -21.85 -4.32
N ALA A 114 5.58 -21.38 -5.55
CA ALA A 114 6.09 -22.14 -6.69
C ALA A 114 7.57 -22.54 -6.51
N ALA A 115 8.41 -21.61 -6.07
CA ALA A 115 9.83 -21.88 -5.80
C ALA A 115 10.00 -22.93 -4.69
N SER A 116 9.21 -22.83 -3.60
CA SER A 116 9.23 -23.79 -2.50
C SER A 116 8.78 -25.19 -2.91
N LEU A 117 7.73 -25.29 -3.75
CA LEU A 117 7.28 -26.57 -4.31
C LEU A 117 8.35 -27.20 -5.20
N SER A 118 8.97 -26.40 -6.07
CA SER A 118 10.07 -26.84 -6.94
C SER A 118 11.28 -27.34 -6.15
N LEU A 119 11.67 -26.59 -5.12
CA LEU A 119 12.75 -26.98 -4.21
C LEU A 119 12.47 -28.32 -3.55
N ARG A 120 11.30 -28.45 -2.92
CA ARG A 120 10.93 -29.67 -2.20
C ARG A 120 10.88 -30.91 -3.11
N LYS A 121 10.28 -30.76 -4.29
CA LYS A 121 10.18 -31.84 -5.28
C LYS A 121 11.55 -32.28 -5.78
N ALA A 122 12.43 -31.35 -6.14
CA ALA A 122 13.77 -31.65 -6.61
C ALA A 122 14.64 -32.25 -5.52
N PHE A 123 14.59 -31.69 -4.30
CA PHE A 123 15.31 -32.21 -3.15
C PHE A 123 14.88 -33.63 -2.78
N MET A 124 13.59 -33.92 -2.77
CA MET A 124 13.07 -35.27 -2.53
C MET A 124 13.64 -36.26 -3.55
N LYS A 125 13.54 -35.93 -4.85
CA LYS A 125 14.06 -36.76 -5.94
C LYS A 125 15.57 -37.00 -5.81
N TYR A 126 16.32 -35.95 -5.54
CA TYR A 126 17.79 -36.01 -5.33
C TYR A 126 18.15 -36.91 -4.15
N SER A 127 17.47 -36.74 -3.02
CA SER A 127 17.76 -37.48 -1.78
C SER A 127 17.47 -38.98 -1.91
N LEU A 128 16.32 -39.36 -2.47
CA LEU A 128 15.98 -40.76 -2.71
C LEU A 128 17.01 -41.44 -3.61
N LYS A 129 17.45 -40.77 -4.68
CA LYS A 129 18.48 -41.25 -5.58
C LYS A 129 19.84 -41.40 -4.88
N THR A 130 20.24 -40.37 -4.12
CA THR A 130 21.60 -40.34 -3.49
C THR A 130 21.70 -41.32 -2.32
N LEU A 131 20.62 -41.48 -1.54
CA LEU A 131 20.56 -42.46 -0.46
C LEU A 131 20.31 -43.87 -0.99
N ASN A 132 19.82 -44.04 -2.23
CA ASN A 132 19.39 -45.26 -2.85
C ASN A 132 18.30 -45.97 -2.02
N VAL A 133 17.23 -45.26 -1.71
CA VAL A 133 16.10 -45.71 -0.87
C VAL A 133 14.76 -45.38 -1.52
N ASN A 134 13.69 -46.05 -1.11
CA ASN A 134 12.33 -45.71 -1.50
C ASN A 134 11.72 -44.70 -0.57
N PHE A 135 10.58 -44.12 -1.00
CA PHE A 135 9.86 -43.09 -0.24
C PHE A 135 9.38 -43.59 1.14
N GLU A 136 9.04 -44.87 1.25
CA GLU A 136 8.57 -45.50 2.49
C GLU A 136 9.68 -45.69 3.54
N ASP A 137 10.96 -45.62 3.10
CA ASP A 137 12.11 -45.88 3.96
C ASP A 137 12.73 -44.60 4.53
N ILE A 138 12.08 -43.44 4.36
CA ILE A 138 12.62 -42.17 4.81
C ILE A 138 11.74 -41.45 5.83
N VAL A 139 12.38 -40.64 6.68
CA VAL A 139 11.76 -39.58 7.49
C VAL A 139 12.23 -38.24 6.98
N PHE A 140 11.29 -37.32 6.76
CA PHE A 140 11.58 -35.93 6.43
C PHE A 140 11.22 -35.03 7.62
N ASP A 141 12.22 -34.33 8.13
CA ASP A 141 12.08 -33.40 9.26
C ASP A 141 13.00 -32.20 9.09
N ASN A 142 12.46 -31.00 9.26
CA ASN A 142 13.17 -29.72 9.26
C ASN A 142 14.23 -29.57 8.14
N GLY A 143 13.85 -29.90 6.92
CA GLY A 143 14.74 -29.78 5.74
C GLY A 143 15.79 -30.87 5.62
N ILE A 144 15.67 -31.97 6.39
CA ILE A 144 16.54 -33.12 6.37
C ILE A 144 15.76 -34.36 5.99
N ILE A 145 16.25 -35.13 5.04
CA ILE A 145 15.78 -36.49 4.72
C ILE A 145 16.73 -37.48 5.33
N LYS A 146 16.20 -38.40 6.13
CA LYS A 146 16.93 -39.45 6.82
C LYS A 146 16.42 -40.81 6.39
N ASP A 147 17.33 -41.73 6.03
CA ASP A 147 17.07 -43.14 5.81
C ASP A 147 16.85 -43.84 7.17
N ILE A 148 15.70 -44.46 7.36
CA ILE A 148 15.33 -45.14 8.62
C ILE A 148 16.25 -46.33 8.91
N LYS A 149 16.72 -47.02 7.86
CA LYS A 149 17.48 -48.27 8.00
C LYS A 149 18.97 -48.02 8.23
N SER A 150 19.58 -47.09 7.48
CA SER A 150 21.02 -46.88 7.51
C SER A 150 21.44 -45.66 8.34
N ASN A 151 20.52 -44.88 8.83
CA ASN A 151 20.77 -43.63 9.56
C ASN A 151 21.51 -42.53 8.74
N ARG A 152 21.72 -42.72 7.42
CA ARG A 152 22.27 -41.72 6.52
C ARG A 152 21.25 -40.58 6.33
N SER A 153 21.74 -39.38 6.14
CA SER A 153 20.86 -38.21 5.93
C SER A 153 21.43 -37.26 4.89
N ILE A 154 20.54 -36.50 4.27
CA ILE A 154 20.87 -35.39 3.36
C ILE A 154 19.99 -34.22 3.75
N SER A 155 20.58 -33.01 3.79
CA SER A 155 19.88 -31.75 4.07
C SER A 155 19.67 -30.91 2.80
N TYR A 156 18.76 -29.92 2.87
CA TYR A 156 18.67 -28.90 1.83
C TYR A 156 19.98 -28.13 1.63
N TRP A 157 20.75 -27.91 2.71
CA TRP A 157 22.07 -27.25 2.66
C TRP A 157 23.09 -28.06 1.87
N ASP A 158 23.02 -29.38 1.91
CA ASP A 158 23.86 -30.26 1.06
C ASP A 158 23.40 -30.22 -0.39
N TYR A 159 22.08 -30.26 -0.63
CA TYR A 159 21.52 -30.15 -1.98
C TYR A 159 21.84 -28.79 -2.63
N ALA A 160 21.82 -27.71 -1.85
CA ALA A 160 22.12 -26.36 -2.34
C ALA A 160 23.56 -26.18 -2.88
N LYS A 161 24.50 -27.07 -2.51
CA LYS A 161 25.87 -27.08 -3.03
C LYS A 161 26.00 -27.74 -4.40
N THR A 162 24.92 -28.37 -4.89
CA THR A 162 24.94 -29.11 -6.16
C THR A 162 24.68 -28.19 -7.36
N ASN A 163 25.20 -28.61 -8.53
CA ASN A 163 24.89 -27.95 -9.80
C ASN A 163 23.39 -28.07 -10.15
N GLU A 164 22.73 -29.16 -9.72
CA GLU A 164 21.30 -29.36 -9.95
C GLU A 164 20.47 -28.25 -9.31
N PHE A 165 20.77 -27.84 -8.07
CA PHE A 165 20.11 -26.71 -7.42
C PHE A 165 20.30 -25.40 -8.21
N ASN A 166 21.51 -25.11 -8.66
CA ASN A 166 21.83 -23.87 -9.36
C ASN A 166 21.11 -23.73 -10.71
N GLU A 167 20.88 -24.84 -11.38
CA GLU A 167 20.24 -24.87 -12.71
C GLU A 167 18.72 -25.17 -12.65
N LEU A 168 18.19 -25.45 -11.46
CA LEU A 168 16.77 -25.77 -11.29
C LEU A 168 15.89 -24.60 -11.72
N THR A 169 14.98 -24.89 -12.66
CA THR A 169 13.98 -23.95 -13.15
C THR A 169 12.62 -24.20 -12.50
N ILE A 170 11.89 -23.12 -12.25
CA ILE A 170 10.56 -23.13 -11.65
C ILE A 170 9.53 -23.17 -12.76
N PRO A 171 8.60 -24.15 -12.82
CA PRO A 171 7.56 -24.18 -13.82
C PRO A 171 6.55 -23.02 -13.62
N GLU A 172 5.95 -22.53 -14.71
CA GLU A 172 4.91 -21.49 -14.67
C GLU A 172 3.59 -22.00 -14.07
N LYS A 173 3.36 -23.33 -14.10
CA LYS A 173 2.14 -23.97 -13.58
C LYS A 173 2.48 -25.26 -12.86
N PHE A 174 1.68 -25.56 -11.85
CA PHE A 174 1.69 -26.82 -11.10
C PHE A 174 0.32 -27.49 -11.20
N ASP A 175 0.29 -28.82 -11.33
CA ASP A 175 -0.94 -29.59 -11.27
C ASP A 175 -1.48 -29.68 -9.84
N GLU A 176 -2.78 -29.83 -9.70
CA GLU A 176 -3.44 -29.91 -8.37
C GLU A 176 -2.92 -31.10 -7.54
N LYS A 177 -2.58 -32.23 -8.18
CA LYS A 177 -1.97 -33.38 -7.50
C LYS A 177 -0.66 -33.02 -6.84
N GLU A 178 0.21 -32.26 -7.53
CA GLU A 178 1.50 -31.82 -7.01
C GLU A 178 1.37 -30.93 -5.77
N ILE A 179 0.27 -30.17 -5.68
CA ILE A 179 -0.02 -29.31 -4.53
C ILE A 179 -0.59 -30.10 -3.36
N ARG A 180 -1.43 -31.12 -3.63
CA ARG A 180 -2.09 -31.94 -2.60
C ARG A 180 -1.15 -32.93 -1.92
N GLU A 181 -0.10 -33.40 -2.58
CA GLU A 181 0.91 -34.29 -2.01
C GLU A 181 1.64 -33.68 -0.83
N PHE A 182 1.64 -32.34 -0.72
CA PHE A 182 2.28 -31.58 0.34
C PHE A 182 1.27 -31.04 1.35
N LYS A 183 0.48 -31.93 2.01
CA LYS A 183 -0.38 -31.53 3.13
C LYS A 183 0.46 -31.09 4.33
N TYR A 184 0.23 -29.85 4.76
CA TYR A 184 0.92 -29.28 5.92
C TYR A 184 0.27 -29.73 7.22
N LYS A 185 1.07 -30.26 8.12
CA LYS A 185 0.76 -30.27 9.54
C LYS A 185 1.32 -28.97 10.12
N ASN A 186 0.49 -27.98 10.34
CA ASN A 186 0.90 -26.86 11.18
C ASN A 186 -0.33 -26.14 11.71
N ASP A 187 -0.66 -26.45 12.96
CA ASP A 187 -1.62 -25.74 13.81
C ASP A 187 -0.91 -24.73 14.75
N HIS A 188 0.34 -24.34 14.45
CA HIS A 188 1.04 -23.40 15.30
C HIS A 188 0.63 -21.97 14.95
N LYS A 189 0.14 -21.23 15.94
CA LYS A 189 0.08 -19.79 15.90
C LYS A 189 1.52 -19.29 15.74
N VAL A 190 1.82 -18.67 14.61
CA VAL A 190 3.13 -18.06 14.33
C VAL A 190 3.04 -16.57 14.60
N GLU A 191 3.98 -16.07 15.36
CA GLU A 191 4.10 -14.63 15.61
C GLU A 191 4.74 -13.90 14.43
N ILE A 192 4.49 -12.61 14.35
CA ILE A 192 5.19 -11.72 13.42
C ILE A 192 6.68 -11.75 13.75
N LYS A 193 7.54 -12.09 12.79
CA LYS A 193 8.99 -12.26 13.00
C LYS A 193 9.69 -11.07 13.66
N THR A 194 9.20 -9.88 13.40
CA THR A 194 9.82 -8.64 13.88
C THR A 194 9.17 -8.08 15.15
N ILE A 195 8.11 -8.73 15.68
CA ILE A 195 7.31 -8.12 16.76
C ILE A 195 8.14 -7.91 18.04
N ASN A 196 8.96 -8.89 18.41
CA ASN A 196 9.79 -8.80 19.60
C ASN A 196 10.83 -7.68 19.51
N ASP A 197 11.43 -7.50 18.33
CA ASP A 197 12.39 -6.42 18.09
C ASP A 197 11.71 -5.06 18.11
N ILE A 198 10.51 -4.95 17.54
CA ILE A 198 9.72 -3.71 17.55
C ILE A 198 9.36 -3.29 18.97
N VAL A 199 8.77 -4.20 19.77
CA VAL A 199 8.28 -3.86 21.12
C VAL A 199 9.40 -3.68 22.14
N THR A 200 10.60 -4.19 21.85
CA THR A 200 11.79 -4.01 22.71
C THR A 200 12.73 -2.90 22.23
N GLY A 201 12.39 -2.20 21.13
CA GLY A 201 13.21 -1.13 20.58
C GLY A 201 14.50 -1.59 19.88
N LYS A 202 14.61 -2.88 19.55
CA LYS A 202 15.76 -3.43 18.81
C LYS A 202 15.58 -3.35 17.28
N TYR A 203 14.36 -3.11 16.82
CA TYR A 203 14.07 -3.03 15.39
C TYR A 203 14.63 -1.74 14.82
N GLU A 204 15.56 -1.86 13.89
CA GLU A 204 16.26 -0.73 13.28
C GLU A 204 15.42 -0.13 12.14
N TYR A 205 14.93 1.07 12.33
CA TYR A 205 14.32 1.90 11.29
C TYR A 205 15.39 2.71 10.54
N VAL A 206 15.00 3.28 9.39
CA VAL A 206 15.90 4.16 8.65
C VAL A 206 16.39 5.36 9.49
N HIS A 207 15.60 5.79 10.47
CA HIS A 207 15.92 6.91 11.37
C HIS A 207 17.04 6.57 12.37
N ASP A 208 17.26 5.26 12.64
CA ASP A 208 18.17 4.76 13.66
C ASP A 208 19.54 4.40 13.11
N MET A 209 19.72 4.56 11.79
CA MET A 209 20.99 4.22 11.13
C MET A 209 22.13 5.10 11.61
N ILE A 210 23.23 4.46 11.98
CA ILE A 210 24.44 5.14 12.47
C ILE A 210 25.65 4.64 11.66
N PHE A 211 26.42 5.59 11.13
CA PHE A 211 27.67 5.34 10.44
C PHE A 211 28.80 6.22 11.00
N PRO A 212 30.05 5.78 10.95
CA PRO A 212 31.17 6.62 11.37
C PRO A 212 31.23 7.94 10.59
N LYS A 213 31.36 9.04 11.29
CA LYS A 213 31.49 10.41 10.71
C LYS A 213 30.34 10.83 9.80
N MET A 214 29.15 10.22 9.94
CA MET A 214 28.00 10.62 9.15
C MET A 214 27.57 12.07 9.42
N LEU A 215 26.86 12.66 8.47
CA LEU A 215 26.20 13.94 8.64
C LEU A 215 24.68 13.74 8.79
N HIS A 216 24.12 14.42 9.77
CA HIS A 216 22.69 14.60 9.91
C HIS A 216 22.24 15.80 9.09
N ALA A 217 21.11 15.66 8.40
CA ALA A 217 20.60 16.72 7.53
C ALA A 217 19.13 17.03 7.78
N ARG A 218 18.74 18.29 7.52
CA ARG A 218 17.35 18.76 7.40
C ARG A 218 17.24 19.65 6.19
N ILE A 219 16.09 19.63 5.50
CA ILE A 219 15.80 20.55 4.41
C ILE A 219 15.23 21.84 4.96
N ILE A 220 15.63 22.94 4.36
CA ILE A 220 15.05 24.27 4.61
C ILE A 220 14.04 24.54 3.51
N ARG A 221 12.77 24.38 3.81
CA ARG A 221 11.68 24.53 2.84
C ARG A 221 11.31 25.99 2.60
N PRO A 222 10.94 26.36 1.36
CA PRO A 222 10.34 27.66 1.08
C PRO A 222 8.95 27.79 1.72
N PRO A 223 8.39 29.01 1.82
CA PRO A 223 7.05 29.23 2.36
C PRO A 223 5.93 28.52 1.57
N ASN A 224 6.08 28.39 0.24
CA ASN A 224 5.15 27.69 -0.63
C ASN A 224 5.83 27.08 -1.86
N TYR A 225 5.09 26.34 -2.70
CA TYR A 225 5.64 25.66 -3.88
C TYR A 225 6.34 26.57 -4.90
N PHE A 226 6.00 27.86 -4.93
CA PHE A 226 6.44 28.78 -5.96
C PHE A 226 7.52 29.76 -5.48
N SER A 227 7.77 29.85 -4.17
CA SER A 227 8.75 30.78 -3.61
C SER A 227 10.17 30.43 -4.01
N LYS A 228 10.95 31.42 -4.42
CA LYS A 228 12.35 31.27 -4.77
C LYS A 228 13.25 31.88 -3.72
N PHE A 229 14.38 31.26 -3.46
CA PHE A 229 15.40 31.77 -2.58
C PHE A 229 16.09 33.01 -3.22
N ILE A 230 16.19 34.11 -2.46
CA ILE A 230 16.89 35.30 -2.88
C ILE A 230 18.26 35.37 -2.20
N LYS A 231 18.28 35.41 -0.86
CA LYS A 231 19.51 35.55 -0.07
C LYS A 231 19.30 35.25 1.41
N PHE A 232 20.38 35.03 2.11
CA PHE A 232 20.38 35.12 3.58
C PHE A 232 20.47 36.57 4.04
N THR A 233 19.94 36.90 5.20
CA THR A 233 20.16 38.19 5.86
C THR A 233 21.57 38.23 6.42
N ASN A 234 22.16 39.43 6.54
CA ASN A 234 23.58 39.67 6.82
C ASN A 234 24.11 39.11 8.17
N ASN A 235 23.24 38.59 9.02
CA ASN A 235 23.62 38.12 10.36
C ASN A 235 23.78 36.61 10.48
N ILE A 236 23.53 35.83 9.42
CA ILE A 236 23.53 34.35 9.53
C ILE A 236 24.96 33.83 9.71
N ASP A 237 25.93 34.36 8.96
CA ASP A 237 27.31 33.90 9.02
C ASP A 237 27.93 34.10 10.41
N GLN A 238 27.58 35.21 11.08
CA GLN A 238 28.04 35.47 12.46
C GLN A 238 27.46 34.47 13.47
N LYS A 239 26.25 33.99 13.25
CA LYS A 239 25.56 33.06 14.16
C LYS A 239 26.09 31.61 14.06
N ILE A 240 26.59 31.19 12.90
CA ILE A 240 27.03 29.82 12.65
C ILE A 240 28.54 29.63 12.48
N ASN A 241 29.33 30.75 12.31
CA ASN A 241 30.74 30.73 11.92
C ASN A 241 31.71 29.90 12.80
N LYS A 242 31.32 29.58 14.03
CA LYS A 242 32.12 28.75 14.96
C LYS A 242 31.53 27.36 15.22
N LEU A 243 30.47 27.00 14.51
CA LEU A 243 29.74 25.75 14.69
C LEU A 243 30.08 24.75 13.60
N ASP A 244 30.03 23.48 13.89
CA ASP A 244 30.08 22.44 12.86
C ASP A 244 28.72 22.39 12.10
N ILE A 245 28.40 23.46 11.39
CA ILE A 245 27.20 23.57 10.56
C ILE A 245 27.61 23.85 9.12
N LYS A 246 27.05 23.06 8.21
CA LYS A 246 27.19 23.23 6.76
C LYS A 246 25.84 23.60 6.17
N ILE A 247 25.81 24.59 5.31
CA ILE A 247 24.60 24.98 4.56
C ILE A 247 24.87 24.72 3.08
N ILE A 248 23.98 23.95 2.47
CA ILE A 248 23.98 23.70 1.02
C ILE A 248 22.87 24.55 0.40
N VAL A 249 23.22 25.23 -0.68
CA VAL A 249 22.29 26.04 -1.49
C VAL A 249 22.44 25.63 -2.95
N LYS A 250 21.34 25.12 -3.53
CA LYS A 250 21.21 24.79 -4.96
C LYS A 250 19.94 25.48 -5.47
N ASN A 251 20.05 26.70 -5.93
CA ASN A 251 18.91 27.56 -6.20
C ASN A 251 17.99 27.66 -4.98
N SER A 252 16.73 27.21 -5.06
CA SER A 252 15.78 27.22 -3.95
C SER A 252 15.77 25.94 -3.11
N PHE A 253 16.63 24.96 -3.42
CA PHE A 253 16.87 23.80 -2.57
C PHE A 253 17.96 24.15 -1.56
N LEU A 254 17.57 24.21 -0.28
CA LEU A 254 18.46 24.53 0.83
C LEU A 254 18.45 23.41 1.85
N ALA A 255 19.62 23.11 2.43
CA ALA A 255 19.76 22.14 3.49
C ALA A 255 20.79 22.58 4.53
N ILE A 256 20.56 22.17 5.79
CA ILE A 256 21.49 22.29 6.91
C ILE A 256 22.02 20.92 7.28
N LEU A 257 23.33 20.79 7.50
CA LEU A 257 23.99 19.53 7.88
C LEU A 257 25.00 19.77 9.02
N SER A 258 25.20 18.74 9.86
CA SER A 258 26.22 18.70 10.91
C SER A 258 26.53 17.25 11.28
N THR A 259 27.69 17.02 11.88
CA THR A 259 27.99 15.73 12.57
C THR A 259 27.18 15.57 13.85
N ASP A 260 26.71 16.68 14.44
CA ASP A 260 25.81 16.69 15.60
C ASP A 260 24.35 17.02 15.18
N GLU A 261 23.46 16.02 15.32
CA GLU A 261 22.04 16.18 14.98
C GLU A 261 21.37 17.29 15.78
N TYR A 262 21.78 17.51 17.05
CA TYR A 262 21.22 18.57 17.89
C TYR A 262 21.47 19.96 17.30
N LEU A 263 22.65 20.20 16.75
CA LEU A 263 22.97 21.49 16.08
C LEU A 263 22.06 21.70 14.86
N VAL A 264 21.81 20.66 14.09
CA VAL A 264 20.92 20.76 12.92
C VAL A 264 19.50 21.15 13.34
N VAL A 265 18.95 20.45 14.34
CA VAL A 265 17.59 20.73 14.84
C VAL A 265 17.50 22.14 15.46
N LYS A 266 18.46 22.50 16.33
CA LYS A 266 18.48 23.79 17.01
C LYS A 266 18.59 24.98 16.07
N TYR A 267 19.41 24.87 15.02
CA TYR A 267 19.68 26.00 14.14
C TYR A 267 18.77 26.06 12.91
N LEU A 268 17.97 25.02 12.63
CA LEU A 268 17.04 25.00 11.52
C LEU A 268 16.12 26.21 11.50
N ASP A 269 15.43 26.49 12.60
CA ASP A 269 14.49 27.61 12.68
C ASP A 269 15.19 28.96 12.70
N ILE A 270 16.37 29.04 13.32
CA ILE A 270 17.19 30.24 13.29
C ILE A 270 17.58 30.62 11.85
N ILE A 271 17.94 29.58 11.04
CA ILE A 271 18.31 29.83 9.64
C ILE A 271 17.06 30.17 8.83
N LYS A 272 15.95 29.46 8.98
CA LYS A 272 14.67 29.75 8.30
C LYS A 272 14.26 31.24 8.47
N GLN A 273 14.38 31.79 9.67
CA GLN A 273 14.04 33.18 9.99
C GLN A 273 14.98 34.22 9.35
N ASN A 274 16.14 33.78 8.87
CA ASN A 274 17.15 34.65 8.25
C ASN A 274 17.25 34.48 6.73
N ILE A 275 16.19 34.02 6.08
CA ILE A 275 16.09 33.84 4.64
C ILE A 275 15.09 34.84 4.04
N VAL A 276 15.49 35.47 2.96
CA VAL A 276 14.60 36.27 2.11
C VAL A 276 14.17 35.44 0.93
N TRP A 277 12.87 35.21 0.82
CA TRP A 277 12.23 34.51 -0.28
C TRP A 277 11.55 35.52 -1.22
N GLU A 278 11.49 35.22 -2.51
CA GLU A 278 10.67 35.93 -3.47
C GLU A 278 9.19 35.80 -3.09
N GLU A 279 8.48 36.92 -2.98
CA GLU A 279 7.03 36.89 -2.79
C GLU A 279 6.36 36.36 -4.04
N VAL A 280 5.52 35.33 -3.87
CA VAL A 280 4.85 34.68 -4.98
C VAL A 280 3.35 34.61 -4.73
N LYS A 281 2.62 34.46 -5.83
CA LYS A 281 1.17 34.33 -5.89
C LYS A 281 0.68 33.26 -4.89
N LYS A 282 -0.17 33.68 -3.99
CA LYS A 282 -0.83 32.82 -2.99
C LYS A 282 -1.74 31.80 -3.64
N LEU A 283 -1.98 30.69 -2.95
CA LEU A 283 -3.03 29.75 -3.32
C LEU A 283 -4.39 30.45 -3.27
N SER A 284 -5.36 29.99 -4.06
CA SER A 284 -6.73 30.53 -4.04
C SER A 284 -7.39 30.24 -2.68
N GLU A 285 -8.19 31.20 -2.18
CA GLU A 285 -9.03 31.03 -0.99
C GLU A 285 -10.22 30.09 -1.22
N ASP A 286 -10.51 29.74 -2.47
CA ASP A 286 -11.58 28.83 -2.81
C ASP A 286 -11.39 27.47 -2.17
N THR A 287 -12.49 26.95 -1.66
CA THR A 287 -12.49 25.56 -1.19
C THR A 287 -12.18 24.62 -2.36
N VAL A 288 -11.47 23.53 -2.10
CA VAL A 288 -11.15 22.51 -3.12
C VAL A 288 -12.41 22.00 -3.84
N TYR A 289 -13.57 22.04 -3.19
CA TYR A 289 -14.84 21.59 -3.75
C TYR A 289 -15.36 22.48 -4.88
N ASN A 290 -15.10 23.78 -4.84
CA ASN A 290 -15.39 24.69 -5.96
C ASN A 290 -14.49 24.36 -7.14
N SER A 291 -13.19 24.15 -6.90
CA SER A 291 -12.24 23.75 -7.93
C SER A 291 -12.61 22.40 -8.56
N LEU A 292 -13.05 21.39 -7.77
CA LEU A 292 -13.53 20.11 -8.27
C LEU A 292 -14.75 20.23 -9.21
N LYS A 293 -15.62 21.22 -8.96
CA LYS A 293 -16.81 21.44 -9.79
C LYS A 293 -16.50 22.23 -11.08
N ASN A 294 -15.67 23.25 -10.97
CA ASN A 294 -15.59 24.33 -11.96
C ASN A 294 -14.32 24.28 -12.83
N ASN A 295 -13.24 23.64 -12.36
CA ASN A 295 -12.03 23.55 -13.15
C ASN A 295 -12.21 22.70 -14.41
N ASP A 296 -11.34 22.91 -15.38
CA ASP A 296 -11.23 22.07 -16.57
C ASP A 296 -11.02 20.61 -16.17
N LYS A 297 -11.67 19.72 -16.93
CA LYS A 297 -11.65 18.29 -16.66
C LYS A 297 -11.73 17.44 -17.90
N GLU A 298 -11.17 16.25 -17.81
CA GLU A 298 -11.34 15.19 -18.81
C GLU A 298 -12.32 14.16 -18.26
N SER A 299 -13.43 13.96 -19.02
CA SER A 299 -14.50 13.03 -18.62
C SER A 299 -14.44 11.76 -19.45
N LEU A 300 -14.48 10.61 -18.77
CA LEU A 300 -14.48 9.29 -19.38
C LEU A 300 -15.66 8.46 -18.86
N LEU A 301 -16.27 7.68 -19.75
CA LEU A 301 -17.32 6.73 -19.39
C LEU A 301 -16.67 5.48 -18.78
N VAL A 302 -17.14 5.05 -17.62
CA VAL A 302 -16.70 3.79 -16.99
C VAL A 302 -17.75 2.72 -17.27
N LYS A 303 -17.30 1.58 -17.80
CA LYS A 303 -18.17 0.43 -18.12
C LYS A 303 -18.11 -0.64 -17.04
N SER A 304 -19.03 -1.59 -17.12
CA SER A 304 -19.01 -2.80 -16.30
C SER A 304 -17.65 -3.51 -16.45
N GLY A 305 -17.08 -3.97 -15.32
CA GLY A 305 -15.70 -4.42 -15.25
C GLY A 305 -14.70 -3.33 -14.87
N GLY A 306 -15.17 -2.07 -14.75
CA GLY A 306 -14.41 -0.95 -14.19
C GLY A 306 -13.38 -0.31 -15.12
N GLU A 307 -13.39 -0.57 -16.42
CA GLU A 307 -12.54 0.13 -17.40
C GLU A 307 -13.16 1.47 -17.83
N ALA A 308 -12.30 2.47 -18.09
CA ALA A 308 -12.71 3.81 -18.51
C ALA A 308 -12.37 4.08 -19.98
N PHE A 309 -13.30 4.72 -20.72
CA PHE A 309 -13.23 4.93 -22.15
C PHE A 309 -13.49 6.39 -22.52
N TYR A 310 -12.79 6.88 -23.55
CA TYR A 310 -13.06 8.17 -24.20
C TYR A 310 -14.26 8.02 -25.12
N GLU A 311 -15.46 8.03 -24.56
CA GLU A 311 -16.73 7.93 -25.28
C GLU A 311 -17.65 9.09 -24.89
N ASN A 312 -18.67 9.33 -25.69
CA ASN A 312 -19.70 10.31 -25.37
C ASN A 312 -20.38 9.95 -24.04
N ILE A 313 -20.45 10.91 -23.13
CA ILE A 313 -21.11 10.74 -21.86
C ILE A 313 -22.62 10.87 -22.06
N PRO A 314 -23.43 9.82 -21.79
CA PRO A 314 -24.87 9.91 -21.90
C PRO A 314 -25.45 10.96 -20.93
N SER A 315 -26.54 11.62 -21.30
CA SER A 315 -27.28 12.46 -20.39
C SER A 315 -27.93 11.62 -19.26
N LEU A 316 -28.26 12.26 -18.13
CA LEU A 316 -29.06 11.62 -17.09
C LEU A 316 -30.44 11.25 -17.65
N LYS A 317 -30.93 10.06 -17.30
CA LYS A 317 -32.28 9.63 -17.64
C LYS A 317 -33.32 10.24 -16.69
N GLU A 318 -34.44 10.67 -17.23
CA GLU A 318 -35.61 11.09 -16.46
C GLU A 318 -36.63 9.95 -16.33
N PHE A 319 -37.12 9.76 -15.13
CA PHE A 319 -38.18 8.78 -14.80
C PHE A 319 -39.40 9.50 -14.26
N LYS A 320 -40.44 9.63 -15.11
CA LYS A 320 -41.64 10.43 -14.80
C LYS A 320 -42.79 9.59 -14.24
N ASP A 321 -42.72 8.27 -14.31
CA ASP A 321 -43.77 7.38 -13.81
C ASP A 321 -43.76 7.36 -12.28
N LYS A 322 -44.94 7.48 -11.66
CA LYS A 322 -45.14 7.49 -10.19
C LYS A 322 -44.67 6.19 -9.49
N LYS A 323 -44.48 5.11 -10.21
CA LYS A 323 -43.91 3.89 -9.66
C LYS A 323 -42.42 4.01 -9.30
N TYR A 324 -41.75 5.04 -9.79
CA TYR A 324 -40.33 5.27 -9.52
C TYR A 324 -40.12 6.39 -8.50
N THR A 325 -39.16 6.20 -7.63
CA THR A 325 -38.63 7.25 -6.75
C THR A 325 -37.19 7.56 -7.20
N THR A 326 -36.95 8.82 -7.54
CA THR A 326 -35.63 9.33 -7.92
C THR A 326 -35.02 10.10 -6.75
N LEU A 327 -33.78 9.79 -6.39
CA LEU A 327 -33.00 10.51 -5.40
C LEU A 327 -31.67 10.97 -6.04
N THR A 328 -31.19 12.14 -5.59
CA THR A 328 -29.87 12.67 -6.00
C THR A 328 -29.15 13.22 -4.78
N SER A 329 -27.87 12.86 -4.64
CA SER A 329 -27.03 13.29 -3.51
C SER A 329 -25.59 13.60 -3.95
N GLU A 330 -24.90 14.46 -3.19
CA GLU A 330 -23.49 14.77 -3.36
C GLU A 330 -22.70 14.35 -2.11
N TYR A 331 -21.56 13.68 -2.32
CA TYR A 331 -20.62 13.30 -1.26
C TYR A 331 -19.24 13.90 -1.53
N LYS A 332 -18.63 14.44 -0.51
CA LYS A 332 -17.37 15.18 -0.58
C LYS A 332 -16.33 14.57 0.33
N LYS A 333 -15.09 14.58 -0.12
CA LYS A 333 -13.92 14.21 0.66
C LYS A 333 -12.81 15.21 0.42
N GLY A 334 -12.26 15.82 1.48
CA GLY A 334 -11.10 16.71 1.41
C GLY A 334 -9.81 15.96 1.06
N TYR A 335 -8.71 16.70 0.97
CA TYR A 335 -7.40 16.08 0.93
C TYR A 335 -7.11 15.36 2.25
N LEU A 336 -6.41 14.24 2.16
CA LEU A 336 -5.96 13.45 3.30
C LEU A 336 -4.46 13.24 3.21
N MET A 337 -3.78 13.23 4.36
CA MET A 337 -2.37 12.89 4.41
C MET A 337 -2.15 11.42 4.74
N HIS A 338 -0.91 10.95 4.51
CA HIS A 338 -0.51 9.59 4.90
C HIS A 338 -0.38 9.47 6.42
N GLY A 339 0.13 10.53 7.08
CA GLY A 339 0.21 10.61 8.53
C GLY A 339 1.04 9.51 9.19
N PRO A 340 2.22 9.11 8.65
CA PRO A 340 3.06 8.13 9.32
C PRO A 340 3.51 8.65 10.68
N ILE A 341 3.66 7.77 11.67
CA ILE A 341 4.07 8.15 13.04
C ILE A 341 5.43 8.83 13.03
N GLY A 342 6.42 8.29 12.31
CA GLY A 342 7.69 8.96 12.05
C GLY A 342 7.66 9.67 10.68
N PRO A 343 8.13 10.92 10.59
CA PRO A 343 8.30 11.59 9.30
C PRO A 343 9.25 10.83 8.37
N SER A 344 9.17 11.09 7.07
CA SER A 344 10.01 10.42 6.07
C SER A 344 11.51 10.67 6.32
N ALA A 345 12.32 9.64 6.12
CA ALA A 345 13.77 9.69 6.27
C ALA A 345 14.49 8.80 5.25
N ALA A 346 15.72 9.13 4.95
CA ALA A 346 16.60 8.32 4.10
C ALA A 346 18.06 8.53 4.48
N CYS A 347 18.90 7.53 4.21
CA CYS A 347 20.33 7.65 4.32
C CYS A 347 20.98 7.38 2.95
N ALA A 348 21.95 8.17 2.54
CA ALA A 348 22.65 7.96 1.29
C ALA A 348 24.16 8.20 1.41
N VAL A 349 24.93 7.49 0.61
CA VAL A 349 26.37 7.72 0.43
C VAL A 349 26.72 7.63 -1.05
N PHE A 350 27.61 8.51 -1.49
CA PHE A 350 28.19 8.50 -2.81
C PHE A 350 29.71 8.25 -2.69
N THR A 351 30.16 7.13 -3.24
CA THR A 351 31.59 6.74 -3.21
C THR A 351 31.97 6.04 -4.49
N ASN A 352 33.18 6.31 -5.02
CA ASN A 352 33.69 5.69 -6.25
C ASN A 352 32.72 5.74 -7.43
N ASN A 353 32.03 6.86 -7.63
CA ASN A 353 30.99 7.06 -8.66
C ASN A 353 29.78 6.12 -8.53
N LYS A 354 29.49 5.62 -7.31
CA LYS A 354 28.35 4.76 -7.01
C LYS A 354 27.52 5.36 -5.87
N PHE A 355 26.20 5.20 -5.96
CA PHE A 355 25.30 5.50 -4.86
C PHE A 355 24.89 4.24 -4.11
N THR A 356 24.85 4.33 -2.78
CA THR A 356 24.06 3.44 -1.93
C THR A 356 23.03 4.30 -1.19
N ILE A 357 21.75 4.00 -1.39
CA ILE A 357 20.63 4.77 -0.84
C ILE A 357 19.74 3.81 -0.02
N TYR A 358 19.54 4.13 1.25
CA TYR A 358 18.64 3.41 2.16
C TYR A 358 17.33 4.18 2.26
N SER A 359 16.22 3.53 1.96
CA SER A 359 14.90 4.16 1.88
C SER A 359 13.78 3.20 2.29
N HIS A 360 12.69 3.78 2.78
CA HIS A 360 11.44 3.07 3.03
C HIS A 360 10.40 3.23 1.90
N SER A 361 10.82 3.64 0.72
CA SER A 361 9.93 3.77 -0.45
C SER A 361 9.35 2.43 -0.89
N GLN A 362 8.08 2.42 -1.27
CA GLN A 362 7.42 1.26 -1.89
C GLN A 362 7.97 0.89 -3.27
N ALA A 363 8.74 1.79 -3.91
CA ALA A 363 9.10 1.73 -5.34
C ALA A 363 10.60 1.88 -5.58
N LEU A 364 11.41 1.08 -4.87
CA LEU A 364 12.87 1.22 -4.91
C LEU A 364 13.45 1.11 -6.32
N TYR A 365 12.92 0.24 -7.18
CA TYR A 365 13.40 0.10 -8.56
C TYR A 365 13.06 1.32 -9.42
N ASP A 366 11.87 1.91 -9.27
CA ASP A 366 11.51 3.14 -9.99
C ASP A 366 12.37 4.32 -9.50
N LEU A 367 12.62 4.39 -8.19
CA LEU A 367 13.48 5.39 -7.58
C LEU A 367 14.93 5.26 -8.08
N LYS A 368 15.44 4.02 -8.22
CA LYS A 368 16.75 3.74 -8.84
C LYS A 368 16.85 4.34 -10.23
N LEU A 369 15.86 4.12 -11.08
CA LEU A 369 15.83 4.65 -12.44
C LEU A 369 15.69 6.19 -12.47
N SER A 370 14.90 6.76 -11.55
CA SER A 370 14.76 8.21 -11.45
C SER A 370 16.05 8.89 -11.00
N CYS A 371 16.75 8.30 -10.02
CA CYS A 371 18.07 8.79 -9.61
C CYS A 371 19.12 8.64 -10.74
N SER A 372 19.10 7.50 -11.46
CA SER A 372 19.97 7.28 -12.62
C SER A 372 19.78 8.38 -13.66
N GLU A 373 18.54 8.71 -14.01
CA GLU A 373 18.22 9.77 -14.97
C GLU A 373 18.67 11.14 -14.49
N TYR A 374 18.43 11.48 -13.21
CA TYR A 374 18.82 12.78 -12.67
C TYR A 374 20.34 12.96 -12.60
N PHE A 375 21.05 11.98 -12.06
CA PHE A 375 22.50 12.08 -11.87
C PHE A 375 23.30 11.75 -13.12
N LYS A 376 22.67 11.23 -14.18
CA LYS A 376 23.32 10.72 -15.40
C LYS A 376 24.37 9.66 -15.08
N ILE A 377 24.01 8.72 -14.21
CA ILE A 377 24.83 7.60 -13.76
C ILE A 377 24.15 6.30 -14.16
N ASP A 378 24.93 5.33 -14.61
CA ASP A 378 24.42 3.99 -14.97
C ASP A 378 23.60 3.40 -13.79
N PRO A 379 22.39 2.87 -14.01
CA PRO A 379 21.60 2.23 -12.96
C PRO A 379 22.36 1.15 -12.19
N ASN A 380 23.32 0.46 -12.82
CA ASN A 380 24.16 -0.54 -12.13
C ASN A 380 25.11 0.06 -11.09
N ASN A 381 25.31 1.37 -11.11
CA ASN A 381 26.07 2.11 -10.12
C ASN A 381 25.18 2.77 -9.06
N ILE A 382 23.91 2.41 -8.98
CA ILE A 382 22.98 2.91 -7.98
C ILE A 382 22.32 1.72 -7.28
N THR A 383 22.63 1.52 -6.02
CA THR A 383 22.03 0.48 -5.17
C THR A 383 21.04 1.11 -4.22
N LEU A 384 19.77 0.66 -4.26
CA LEU A 384 18.79 0.99 -3.25
C LEU A 384 18.57 -0.19 -2.32
N LYS A 385 18.61 0.10 -1.02
CA LYS A 385 18.42 -0.88 0.05
C LYS A 385 17.22 -0.49 0.90
N PHE A 386 16.31 -1.41 1.07
CA PHE A 386 15.17 -1.19 1.94
C PHE A 386 15.59 -1.07 3.41
N ARG A 387 15.10 -0.03 4.06
CA ARG A 387 15.07 0.10 5.52
C ARG A 387 13.66 0.51 5.93
N PRO A 388 13.09 -0.10 6.98
CA PRO A 388 11.72 0.21 7.38
C PRO A 388 11.57 1.67 7.83
N GLY A 389 10.42 2.25 7.49
CA GLY A 389 9.91 3.48 8.07
C GLY A 389 8.76 3.18 9.02
N SER A 390 8.35 4.16 9.80
CA SER A 390 7.30 4.00 10.82
C SER A 390 5.90 4.30 10.28
N GLY A 391 5.58 3.76 9.12
CA GLY A 391 4.33 3.90 8.40
C GLY A 391 4.55 4.31 6.95
N CYS A 392 3.56 4.02 6.09
CA CYS A 392 3.65 4.32 4.66
C CYS A 392 2.30 4.79 4.12
N TYR A 393 1.31 3.91 4.07
CA TYR A 393 -0.06 4.13 3.61
C TYR A 393 -0.21 4.58 2.15
N GLY A 394 0.87 4.57 1.37
CA GLY A 394 0.87 4.95 -0.03
C GLY A 394 2.16 5.64 -0.46
N HIS A 395 2.05 6.59 -1.38
CA HIS A 395 3.16 7.42 -1.83
C HIS A 395 3.33 8.64 -0.90
N ASN A 396 3.94 8.43 0.25
CA ASN A 396 4.35 9.50 1.18
C ASN A 396 5.68 10.15 0.76
N GLY A 397 6.32 10.91 1.63
CA GLY A 397 7.59 11.60 1.37
C GLY A 397 8.84 10.72 1.15
N ALA A 398 8.71 9.37 1.20
CA ALA A 398 9.85 8.46 1.14
C ALA A 398 10.68 8.55 -0.15
N ASP A 399 10.05 8.77 -1.30
CA ASP A 399 10.77 8.95 -2.57
C ASP A 399 11.49 10.30 -2.62
N ASP A 400 10.84 11.35 -2.13
CA ASP A 400 11.38 12.70 -2.08
C ASP A 400 12.62 12.78 -1.17
N VAL A 401 12.50 12.29 0.07
CA VAL A 401 13.60 12.34 1.05
C VAL A 401 14.80 11.49 0.60
N ALA A 402 14.56 10.37 -0.09
CA ALA A 402 15.63 9.53 -0.62
C ALA A 402 16.39 10.23 -1.76
N PHE A 403 15.68 10.90 -2.65
CA PHE A 403 16.28 11.73 -3.69
C PHE A 403 17.10 12.89 -3.09
N GLU A 404 16.55 13.58 -2.10
CA GLU A 404 17.22 14.68 -1.40
C GLU A 404 18.50 14.21 -0.69
N ALA A 405 18.45 13.08 0.00
CA ALA A 405 19.64 12.48 0.62
C ALA A 405 20.73 12.14 -0.41
N ALA A 406 20.32 11.61 -1.58
CA ALA A 406 21.25 11.33 -2.67
C ALA A 406 21.87 12.62 -3.24
N VAL A 407 21.08 13.68 -3.42
CA VAL A 407 21.58 14.99 -3.86
C VAL A 407 22.64 15.53 -2.89
N LEU A 408 22.37 15.45 -1.58
CA LEU A 408 23.30 15.91 -0.55
C LEU A 408 24.56 15.02 -0.46
N SER A 409 24.43 13.70 -0.59
CA SER A 409 25.57 12.79 -0.51
C SER A 409 26.60 13.01 -1.64
N LYS A 410 26.16 13.53 -2.78
CA LYS A 410 27.06 13.89 -3.88
C LYS A 410 27.95 15.09 -3.56
N GLU A 411 27.52 15.98 -2.66
CA GLU A 411 28.30 17.11 -2.18
C GLU A 411 29.37 16.71 -1.14
N PHE A 412 29.20 15.55 -0.49
CA PHE A 412 30.09 15.04 0.54
C PHE A 412 30.46 13.57 0.22
N PRO A 413 31.28 13.30 -0.80
CA PRO A 413 31.70 11.95 -1.15
C PRO A 413 32.28 11.21 0.07
N ASP A 414 32.06 9.89 0.12
CA ASP A 414 32.51 8.96 1.17
C ASP A 414 31.89 9.19 2.56
N ILE A 415 30.93 10.12 2.68
CA ILE A 415 30.23 10.41 3.93
C ILE A 415 28.76 10.03 3.81
N HIS A 416 28.26 9.25 4.78
CA HIS A 416 26.83 8.94 4.87
C HIS A 416 26.05 10.19 5.30
N ILE A 417 24.97 10.48 4.59
CA ILE A 417 24.04 11.57 4.92
C ILE A 417 22.73 10.96 5.40
N LEU A 418 22.39 11.12 6.67
CA LEU A 418 21.08 10.77 7.21
C LEU A 418 20.19 12.01 7.20
N LEU A 419 19.28 12.05 6.24
CA LEU A 419 18.28 13.10 6.11
C LEU A 419 16.96 12.64 6.74
N LYS A 420 16.44 13.44 7.66
CA LYS A 420 15.12 13.24 8.28
C LYS A 420 14.28 14.48 8.00
N TRP A 421 13.06 14.30 7.53
CA TRP A 421 12.08 15.38 7.46
C TRP A 421 11.60 15.73 8.87
N THR A 422 11.15 16.97 9.07
CA THR A 422 10.41 17.36 10.27
C THR A 422 8.94 16.92 10.14
N ARG A 423 8.17 17.03 11.23
CA ARG A 423 6.71 16.80 11.15
C ARG A 423 6.03 17.82 10.27
N GLU A 424 6.49 19.08 10.29
CA GLU A 424 6.03 20.15 9.42
C GLU A 424 6.34 19.84 7.95
N ASP A 425 7.54 19.32 7.65
CA ASP A 425 7.89 18.93 6.29
C ASP A 425 6.96 17.83 5.76
N GLU A 426 6.68 16.80 6.57
CA GLU A 426 5.75 15.72 6.19
C GLU A 426 4.35 16.28 5.95
N HIS A 427 3.85 17.15 6.83
CA HIS A 427 2.52 17.74 6.74
C HIS A 427 2.35 18.68 5.54
N CYS A 428 3.39 19.42 5.17
CA CYS A 428 3.29 20.45 4.13
C CYS A 428 3.78 20.00 2.74
N TRP A 429 4.61 18.94 2.66
CA TRP A 429 5.37 18.65 1.44
C TRP A 429 5.21 17.24 0.92
N GLU A 430 4.59 16.31 1.66
CA GLU A 430 4.24 15.01 1.09
C GLU A 430 3.19 15.18 -0.04
N PRO A 431 3.07 14.22 -0.99
CA PRO A 431 1.94 14.20 -1.91
C PRO A 431 0.71 13.66 -1.21
N TYR A 432 -0.38 14.43 -1.16
CA TYR A 432 -1.61 14.07 -0.45
C TYR A 432 -2.48 13.06 -1.20
N GLY A 433 -3.37 12.38 -0.47
CA GLY A 433 -4.52 11.71 -1.05
C GLY A 433 -5.50 12.73 -1.61
N SER A 434 -5.87 12.59 -2.89
CA SER A 434 -6.65 13.60 -3.60
C SER A 434 -8.02 13.85 -2.99
N ALA A 435 -8.44 15.10 -2.97
CA ALA A 435 -9.82 15.47 -2.69
C ALA A 435 -10.75 14.91 -3.77
N SER A 436 -12.02 14.68 -3.43
CA SER A 436 -13.01 14.13 -4.35
C SER A 436 -14.43 14.64 -4.10
N LEU A 437 -15.20 14.61 -5.14
CA LEU A 437 -16.64 14.85 -5.14
C LEU A 437 -17.31 13.73 -5.92
N ASN A 438 -18.37 13.13 -5.37
CA ASN A 438 -19.22 12.19 -6.08
C ASN A 438 -20.65 12.76 -6.18
N LYS A 439 -21.23 12.74 -7.38
CA LYS A 439 -22.63 13.06 -7.63
C LYS A 439 -23.36 11.80 -8.02
N LEU A 440 -24.37 11.43 -7.26
CA LEU A 440 -25.13 10.22 -7.48
C LEU A 440 -26.59 10.56 -7.81
N THR A 441 -27.17 9.77 -8.72
CA THR A 441 -28.59 9.73 -8.98
C THR A 441 -29.02 8.28 -9.05
N GLY A 442 -29.98 7.89 -8.24
CA GLY A 442 -30.52 6.54 -8.19
C GLY A 442 -32.04 6.55 -8.35
N VAL A 443 -32.56 5.54 -9.02
CA VAL A 443 -33.98 5.33 -9.22
C VAL A 443 -34.38 3.96 -8.71
N ILE A 444 -35.30 3.94 -7.77
CA ILE A 444 -35.84 2.73 -7.16
C ILE A 444 -37.34 2.61 -7.47
N ASP A 445 -37.80 1.41 -7.82
CA ASP A 445 -39.23 1.15 -8.04
C ASP A 445 -39.99 0.86 -6.74
N ASN A 446 -41.27 0.57 -6.85
CA ASN A 446 -42.12 0.27 -5.69
C ASN A 446 -41.85 -1.08 -5.06
N GLU A 447 -41.15 -1.99 -5.77
CA GLU A 447 -40.79 -3.32 -5.32
C GLU A 447 -39.42 -3.30 -4.62
N GLY A 448 -38.75 -2.14 -4.61
CA GLY A 448 -37.43 -1.97 -3.97
C GLY A 448 -36.26 -2.33 -4.88
N LYS A 449 -36.48 -2.49 -6.20
CA LYS A 449 -35.43 -2.74 -7.17
C LYS A 449 -34.85 -1.42 -7.66
N ILE A 450 -33.52 -1.31 -7.66
CA ILE A 450 -32.80 -0.17 -8.23
C ILE A 450 -32.71 -0.38 -9.74
N VAL A 451 -33.41 0.45 -10.52
CA VAL A 451 -33.56 0.33 -11.97
C VAL A 451 -32.60 1.23 -12.75
N TYR A 452 -32.08 2.27 -12.11
CA TYR A 452 -31.08 3.18 -12.69
C TYR A 452 -30.13 3.67 -11.62
N TRP A 453 -28.85 3.73 -11.98
CA TRP A 453 -27.77 4.21 -11.12
C TRP A 453 -26.80 5.07 -11.91
N SER A 454 -26.59 6.30 -11.45
CA SER A 454 -25.57 7.18 -11.99
C SER A 454 -24.61 7.62 -10.89
N ASN A 455 -23.31 7.55 -11.16
CA ASN A 455 -22.27 8.10 -10.28
C ASN A 455 -21.22 8.84 -11.12
N GLU A 456 -21.05 10.13 -10.85
CA GLU A 456 -19.99 10.96 -11.42
C GLU A 456 -18.97 11.28 -10.34
N ALA A 457 -17.76 10.73 -10.48
CA ALA A 457 -16.64 10.97 -9.58
C ALA A 457 -15.72 12.05 -10.14
N PHE A 458 -15.43 13.07 -9.36
CA PHE A 458 -14.51 14.17 -9.66
C PHE A 458 -13.33 14.12 -8.72
N SER A 459 -12.09 14.10 -9.24
CA SER A 459 -10.87 14.09 -8.44
C SER A 459 -9.65 14.40 -9.31
N ASP A 460 -8.51 14.64 -8.71
CA ASP A 460 -7.22 14.63 -9.40
C ASP A 460 -6.64 13.21 -9.47
N THR A 461 -5.48 13.10 -10.07
CA THR A 461 -4.76 11.84 -10.21
C THR A 461 -4.27 11.30 -8.85
N TYR A 462 -4.13 9.97 -8.80
CA TYR A 462 -3.45 9.25 -7.72
C TYR A 462 -2.12 8.63 -8.19
N MET A 463 -1.54 9.12 -9.30
CA MET A 463 -0.45 8.45 -10.00
C MET A 463 0.66 9.44 -10.38
N THR A 464 1.24 10.11 -9.37
CA THR A 464 2.29 11.12 -9.55
C THR A 464 3.63 10.69 -8.92
N ARG A 465 3.89 9.42 -8.84
CA ARG A 465 5.19 8.93 -8.35
C ARG A 465 6.29 9.31 -9.36
N PRO A 466 7.49 9.69 -8.88
CA PRO A 466 8.61 9.96 -9.76
C PRO A 466 8.94 8.77 -10.68
N SER A 467 9.40 9.09 -11.88
CA SER A 467 9.90 8.13 -12.87
C SER A 467 11.05 8.76 -13.65
N ASN A 468 11.74 7.98 -14.46
CA ASN A 468 12.82 8.48 -15.31
C ASN A 468 12.36 9.53 -16.37
N THR A 469 11.05 9.62 -16.63
CA THR A 469 10.46 10.62 -17.53
C THR A 469 9.73 11.74 -16.80
N GLU A 470 9.54 11.64 -15.50
CA GLU A 470 8.71 12.56 -14.69
C GLU A 470 9.45 12.98 -13.41
N LEU A 471 10.71 13.46 -13.55
CA LEU A 471 11.54 13.88 -12.43
C LEU A 471 10.94 15.07 -11.65
N HIS A 472 10.11 15.90 -12.30
CA HIS A 472 9.41 17.02 -11.66
C HIS A 472 8.40 16.56 -10.59
N ASN A 473 8.10 15.26 -10.52
CA ASN A 473 7.31 14.67 -9.42
C ASN A 473 8.11 14.59 -8.10
N PHE A 474 9.45 14.68 -8.11
CA PHE A 474 10.20 15.02 -6.90
C PHE A 474 10.00 16.50 -6.57
N ILE A 475 9.56 16.80 -5.36
CA ILE A 475 9.35 18.20 -4.96
C ILE A 475 10.66 19.02 -5.05
N SER A 476 11.78 18.47 -4.60
CA SER A 476 13.06 19.16 -4.60
C SER A 476 13.70 19.32 -5.97
N TYR A 477 13.33 18.51 -6.96
CA TYR A 477 13.75 18.73 -8.35
C TYR A 477 13.31 20.11 -8.86
N ASN A 478 12.10 20.53 -8.50
CA ASN A 478 11.57 21.84 -8.88
C ASN A 478 12.33 22.99 -8.22
N PHE A 479 12.73 22.83 -6.96
CA PHE A 479 13.51 23.83 -6.24
C PHE A 479 14.97 23.93 -6.74
N ILE A 480 15.58 22.79 -7.06
CA ILE A 480 16.93 22.74 -7.65
C ILE A 480 16.96 23.45 -9.02
N ASN A 481 15.89 23.36 -9.78
CA ASN A 481 15.82 23.99 -11.11
C ASN A 481 15.16 25.38 -11.11
N ASN A 482 14.71 25.89 -9.97
CA ASN A 482 13.91 27.11 -9.83
C ASN A 482 12.71 27.18 -10.79
N ASN A 483 12.14 26.03 -11.10
CA ASN A 483 11.04 25.90 -12.04
C ASN A 483 10.02 24.89 -11.50
N PHE A 484 8.96 25.40 -10.89
CA PHE A 484 7.89 24.54 -10.42
C PHE A 484 7.01 24.08 -11.58
N ILE A 485 7.23 22.85 -12.00
CA ILE A 485 6.40 22.16 -13.00
C ILE A 485 5.32 21.41 -12.26
N LYS A 486 4.08 21.88 -12.40
CA LYS A 486 2.95 21.10 -11.88
C LYS A 486 2.78 19.85 -12.74
N HIS A 487 2.64 18.72 -12.09
CA HIS A 487 2.36 17.45 -12.77
C HIS A 487 1.12 17.58 -13.66
N LYS A 488 1.23 17.19 -14.92
CA LYS A 488 0.09 17.08 -15.84
C LYS A 488 -0.54 15.71 -15.64
N SER A 489 -1.62 15.69 -14.90
CA SER A 489 -2.39 14.47 -14.69
C SER A 489 -2.89 13.91 -16.01
N THR A 490 -2.72 12.61 -16.21
CA THR A 490 -3.27 11.87 -17.36
C THR A 490 -4.29 10.85 -16.89
N PRO A 491 -5.43 10.74 -17.57
CA PRO A 491 -6.43 9.74 -17.21
C PRO A 491 -5.87 8.32 -17.32
N LYS A 492 -6.09 7.50 -16.33
CA LYS A 492 -5.84 6.06 -16.39
C LYS A 492 -7.12 5.36 -16.82
N THR A 493 -7.02 4.38 -17.74
CA THR A 493 -8.18 3.73 -18.37
C THR A 493 -8.40 2.29 -17.94
N LYS A 494 -7.35 1.58 -17.51
CA LYS A 494 -7.46 0.18 -17.06
C LYS A 494 -8.44 0.04 -15.89
N ALA A 495 -9.01 -1.15 -15.78
CA ALA A 495 -10.01 -1.48 -14.76
C ALA A 495 -9.62 -1.06 -13.34
N HIS A 496 -10.53 -0.39 -12.67
CA HIS A 496 -10.40 0.04 -11.27
C HIS A 496 -9.11 0.81 -10.94
N MET A 497 -8.65 1.71 -11.83
CA MET A 497 -7.45 2.52 -11.60
C MET A 497 -7.74 3.95 -11.18
N GLY A 498 -6.98 4.44 -10.17
CA GLY A 498 -7.02 5.84 -9.75
C GLY A 498 -8.42 6.28 -9.30
N ILE A 499 -8.97 7.31 -9.94
CA ILE A 499 -10.26 7.93 -9.59
C ILE A 499 -11.42 6.94 -9.65
N HIS A 500 -11.50 6.09 -10.68
CA HIS A 500 -12.63 5.17 -10.89
C HIS A 500 -12.48 3.81 -10.19
N ARG A 501 -11.57 3.70 -9.20
CA ARG A 501 -11.46 2.49 -8.39
C ARG A 501 -12.72 2.29 -7.57
N ASN A 502 -13.41 1.14 -7.77
CA ASN A 502 -14.71 0.85 -7.16
C ASN A 502 -15.82 1.85 -7.51
N LEU A 503 -15.72 2.57 -8.64
CA LEU A 503 -16.83 3.38 -9.16
C LEU A 503 -17.93 2.50 -9.77
N ASP A 504 -17.52 1.43 -10.46
CA ASP A 504 -18.40 0.35 -10.90
C ASP A 504 -18.89 -0.43 -9.67
N PRO A 505 -20.19 -0.42 -9.36
CA PRO A 505 -20.73 -1.09 -8.18
C PRO A 505 -20.64 -2.62 -8.34
N LEU A 506 -20.41 -3.34 -7.23
CA LEU A 506 -20.48 -4.80 -7.22
C LEU A 506 -21.96 -5.30 -7.30
N TYR A 507 -22.91 -4.42 -7.01
CA TYR A 507 -24.33 -4.70 -7.00
C TYR A 507 -24.91 -4.81 -8.41
N ASP A 508 -25.90 -5.70 -8.55
CA ASP A 508 -26.68 -5.83 -9.78
C ASP A 508 -27.79 -4.77 -9.79
N PHE A 509 -27.40 -3.54 -10.08
CA PHE A 509 -28.34 -2.47 -10.35
C PHE A 509 -28.80 -2.56 -11.82
N GLY A 510 -29.88 -1.90 -12.17
CA GLY A 510 -30.38 -1.85 -13.54
C GLY A 510 -29.39 -1.15 -14.50
N GLU A 511 -29.82 -0.11 -15.18
CA GLU A 511 -28.91 0.63 -16.07
C GLU A 511 -27.94 1.50 -15.28
N ASN A 512 -26.65 1.40 -15.61
CA ASN A 512 -25.57 2.16 -14.98
C ASN A 512 -25.04 3.27 -15.90
N ARG A 513 -24.86 4.47 -15.34
CA ARG A 513 -24.14 5.59 -15.95
C ARG A 513 -23.02 6.03 -15.01
N LEU A 514 -21.80 5.63 -15.32
CA LEU A 514 -20.64 5.86 -14.46
C LEU A 514 -19.65 6.77 -15.17
N VAL A 515 -19.31 7.90 -14.56
CA VAL A 515 -18.44 8.90 -15.17
C VAL A 515 -17.27 9.22 -14.26
N LYS A 516 -16.07 9.13 -14.81
CA LYS A 516 -14.85 9.58 -14.17
C LYS A 516 -14.47 10.95 -14.73
N ASN A 517 -14.31 11.93 -13.87
CA ASN A 517 -13.85 13.28 -14.21
C ASN A 517 -12.46 13.50 -13.60
N LEU A 518 -11.43 13.55 -14.44
CA LEU A 518 -10.10 13.99 -14.03
C LEU A 518 -10.07 15.52 -14.05
N VAL A 519 -10.04 16.12 -12.87
CA VAL A 519 -10.05 17.57 -12.70
C VAL A 519 -8.62 18.11 -12.66
N HIS A 520 -8.33 19.10 -13.49
CA HIS A 520 -7.03 19.73 -13.58
C HIS A 520 -6.88 20.91 -12.61
N ASN A 521 -5.64 21.29 -12.36
CA ASN A 521 -5.29 22.51 -11.63
C ASN A 521 -5.85 22.61 -10.20
N LEU A 522 -6.00 21.49 -9.51
CA LEU A 522 -6.25 21.50 -8.07
C LEU A 522 -5.04 22.03 -7.31
N PRO A 523 -5.21 22.69 -6.14
CA PRO A 523 -4.15 23.49 -5.53
C PRO A 523 -2.95 22.68 -5.00
N LEU A 524 -3.17 21.48 -4.44
CA LEU A 524 -2.14 20.72 -3.75
C LEU A 524 -1.57 19.61 -4.62
N ARG A 525 -0.32 19.18 -4.32
CA ARG A 525 0.32 18.00 -4.91
C ARG A 525 -0.35 16.74 -4.37
N THR A 526 -0.77 15.85 -5.25
CA THR A 526 -1.50 14.63 -4.89
C THR A 526 -0.82 13.37 -5.42
N SER A 527 -0.98 12.25 -4.73
CA SER A 527 -0.59 10.93 -5.20
C SER A 527 -1.39 9.81 -4.52
N ALA A 528 -0.89 8.58 -4.59
CA ALA A 528 -1.55 7.40 -4.07
C ALA A 528 -1.57 7.38 -2.54
N LEU A 529 -2.72 7.60 -1.95
CA LEU A 529 -3.02 7.24 -0.57
C LEU A 529 -3.74 5.89 -0.55
N ARG A 530 -3.65 5.13 0.53
CA ARG A 530 -4.34 3.84 0.74
C ARG A 530 -5.76 3.89 0.18
N THR A 531 -6.18 2.87 -0.60
CA THR A 531 -7.45 2.76 -1.34
C THR A 531 -7.60 3.63 -2.60
N LEU A 532 -6.86 4.74 -2.78
CA LEU A 532 -7.05 5.68 -3.89
C LEU A 532 -8.51 6.19 -3.98
N GLY A 533 -9.14 6.13 -5.15
CA GLY A 533 -10.54 6.52 -5.35
C GLY A 533 -11.58 5.61 -4.68
N ALA A 534 -11.19 4.38 -4.26
CA ALA A 534 -12.17 3.45 -3.67
C ALA A 534 -12.81 3.99 -2.38
N PHE A 535 -12.05 4.67 -1.51
CA PHE A 535 -12.60 5.20 -0.26
C PHE A 535 -13.79 6.12 -0.52
N SER A 536 -13.62 7.13 -1.38
CA SER A 536 -14.70 8.08 -1.70
C SER A 536 -15.84 7.43 -2.48
N ASN A 537 -15.53 6.57 -3.47
CA ASN A 537 -16.55 5.93 -4.29
C ASN A 537 -17.40 4.95 -3.48
N VAL A 538 -16.79 4.19 -2.56
CA VAL A 538 -17.52 3.23 -1.70
C VAL A 538 -18.35 3.97 -0.65
N ILE A 539 -17.83 5.01 0.01
CA ILE A 539 -18.61 5.81 0.94
C ILE A 539 -19.84 6.40 0.23
N ALA A 540 -19.63 7.03 -0.93
CA ALA A 540 -20.73 7.62 -1.69
C ALA A 540 -21.76 6.57 -2.09
N LEU A 541 -21.33 5.40 -2.60
CA LEU A 541 -22.19 4.28 -2.96
C LEU A 541 -23.02 3.79 -1.77
N GLU A 542 -22.35 3.47 -0.64
CA GLU A 542 -22.96 2.80 0.50
C GLU A 542 -23.89 3.73 1.30
N CYS A 543 -23.50 5.00 1.45
CA CYS A 543 -24.38 6.01 2.06
C CYS A 543 -25.63 6.26 1.19
N PHE A 544 -25.44 6.44 -0.10
CA PHE A 544 -26.56 6.69 -1.02
C PHE A 544 -27.50 5.48 -1.14
N LEU A 545 -26.96 4.25 -1.06
CA LEU A 545 -27.78 3.05 -1.02
C LEU A 545 -28.65 3.00 0.24
N ASN A 546 -28.14 3.44 1.40
CA ASN A 546 -28.93 3.57 2.62
C ASN A 546 -30.02 4.64 2.50
N GLU A 547 -29.72 5.77 1.83
CA GLU A 547 -30.71 6.81 1.57
C GLU A 547 -31.84 6.30 0.66
N LEU A 548 -31.51 5.56 -0.41
CA LEU A 548 -32.53 4.94 -1.29
C LEU A 548 -33.39 3.91 -0.52
N ALA A 549 -32.76 3.03 0.28
CA ALA A 549 -33.46 2.05 1.09
C ALA A 549 -34.49 2.71 2.03
N LYS A 550 -34.08 3.83 2.65
CA LYS A 550 -34.97 4.60 3.54
C LYS A 550 -36.21 5.15 2.81
N THR A 551 -36.11 5.54 1.54
CA THR A 551 -37.28 6.04 0.77
C THR A 551 -38.40 5.00 0.61
N LYS A 552 -38.05 3.70 0.69
CA LYS A 552 -38.97 2.56 0.57
C LYS A 552 -39.12 1.77 1.86
N ASN A 553 -38.56 2.25 2.98
CA ASN A 553 -38.53 1.56 4.27
C ASN A 553 -37.96 0.12 4.19
N ILE A 554 -36.89 -0.07 3.40
CA ILE A 554 -36.23 -1.34 3.23
C ILE A 554 -35.07 -1.42 4.22
N ASP A 555 -34.92 -2.60 4.84
CA ASP A 555 -33.78 -2.88 5.74
C ASP A 555 -32.43 -2.72 5.00
N PRO A 556 -31.42 -2.04 5.59
CA PRO A 556 -30.12 -1.83 4.95
C PRO A 556 -29.36 -3.12 4.58
N PHE A 557 -29.59 -4.22 5.27
CA PHE A 557 -29.02 -5.50 4.87
C PHE A 557 -29.75 -6.08 3.67
N GLU A 558 -31.08 -6.04 3.69
CA GLU A 558 -31.91 -6.63 2.64
C GLU A 558 -31.71 -5.94 1.28
N ILE A 559 -31.61 -4.60 1.23
CA ILE A 559 -31.36 -3.93 -0.05
C ILE A 559 -30.04 -4.36 -0.69
N ARG A 560 -29.00 -4.65 0.13
CA ARG A 560 -27.72 -5.16 -0.37
C ARG A 560 -27.81 -6.60 -0.85
N ILE A 561 -28.41 -7.47 -0.04
CA ILE A 561 -28.56 -8.89 -0.36
C ILE A 561 -29.38 -9.08 -1.64
N ASN A 562 -30.48 -8.32 -1.80
CA ASN A 562 -31.36 -8.41 -2.96
C ASN A 562 -30.71 -7.93 -4.29
N HIS A 563 -29.62 -7.14 -4.21
CA HIS A 563 -28.87 -6.65 -5.37
C HIS A 563 -27.51 -7.34 -5.54
N LEU A 564 -27.22 -8.44 -4.85
CA LEU A 564 -25.97 -9.20 -5.00
C LEU A 564 -26.26 -10.58 -5.59
N ARG A 565 -25.33 -11.06 -6.45
CA ARG A 565 -25.37 -12.40 -7.04
C ARG A 565 -24.31 -13.33 -6.46
N ASP A 566 -23.20 -12.78 -5.95
CA ASP A 566 -22.09 -13.57 -5.40
C ASP A 566 -22.44 -14.06 -3.99
N GLU A 567 -22.55 -15.37 -3.81
CA GLU A 567 -22.89 -15.99 -2.52
C GLU A 567 -21.88 -15.67 -1.41
N ARG A 568 -20.58 -15.51 -1.75
CA ARG A 568 -19.56 -15.10 -0.77
C ARG A 568 -19.81 -13.68 -0.27
N ALA A 569 -20.22 -12.78 -1.15
CA ALA A 569 -20.61 -11.41 -0.80
C ALA A 569 -21.85 -11.42 0.14
N ILE A 570 -22.87 -12.21 -0.23
CA ILE A 570 -24.09 -12.35 0.56
C ILE A 570 -23.77 -12.93 1.95
N ASN A 571 -22.92 -13.95 2.03
CA ASN A 571 -22.55 -14.59 3.28
C ASN A 571 -21.77 -13.63 4.21
N VAL A 572 -20.88 -12.80 3.68
CA VAL A 572 -20.16 -11.79 4.47
C VAL A 572 -21.14 -10.79 5.10
N ILE A 573 -22.17 -10.37 4.36
CA ILE A 573 -23.23 -9.46 4.86
C ILE A 573 -24.12 -10.16 5.89
N LYS A 574 -24.53 -11.40 5.66
CA LYS A 574 -25.34 -12.19 6.62
C LYS A 574 -24.59 -12.40 7.92
N ASN A 575 -23.30 -12.76 7.86
CA ASN A 575 -22.47 -12.89 9.06
C ASN A 575 -22.37 -11.58 9.84
N LEU A 576 -22.24 -10.44 9.16
CA LEU A 576 -22.28 -9.14 9.82
C LEU A 576 -23.62 -8.90 10.52
N LYS A 577 -24.75 -9.22 9.86
CA LYS A 577 -26.09 -9.10 10.44
C LYS A 577 -26.22 -9.92 11.73
N ASP A 578 -25.74 -11.18 11.70
CA ASP A 578 -25.74 -12.08 12.86
C ASP A 578 -24.86 -11.56 14.01
N LEU A 579 -23.69 -10.98 13.71
CA LEU A 579 -22.85 -10.37 14.72
C LEU A 579 -23.53 -9.17 15.40
N MET A 580 -24.12 -8.30 14.61
CA MET A 580 -24.79 -7.08 15.13
C MET A 580 -26.07 -7.37 15.89
N THR A 581 -26.80 -8.45 15.54
CA THR A 581 -28.06 -8.84 16.21
C THR A 581 -27.86 -9.51 17.56
N LYS A 582 -26.67 -10.09 17.80
CA LYS A 582 -26.33 -10.69 19.12
C LYS A 582 -26.16 -9.60 20.20
N ASP A 583 -25.81 -8.40 19.79
CA ASP A 583 -25.64 -7.27 20.69
C ASP A 583 -26.91 -6.41 20.74
N ILE A 584 -27.45 -6.21 21.95
CA ILE A 584 -28.67 -5.42 22.15
C ILE A 584 -28.32 -3.94 21.87
N GLN A 585 -29.09 -3.32 20.97
CA GLN A 585 -28.98 -1.88 20.73
C GLN A 585 -29.56 -1.10 21.93
N ASN A 586 -28.75 -0.27 22.55
CA ASN A 586 -29.19 0.60 23.63
C ASN A 586 -29.95 1.84 23.06
N ASN A 587 -30.91 2.36 23.80
CA ASN A 587 -31.59 3.58 23.43
C ASN A 587 -30.63 4.77 23.31
N GLY A 588 -30.77 5.57 22.25
CA GLY A 588 -29.92 6.71 21.95
C GLY A 588 -28.63 6.36 21.17
N PHE A 589 -28.48 5.11 20.70
CA PHE A 589 -27.41 4.70 19.80
C PHE A 589 -27.93 4.50 18.38
N TYR A 590 -27.07 4.80 17.41
CA TYR A 590 -27.37 4.66 15.98
C TYR A 590 -26.46 3.61 15.37
N ARG A 591 -27.00 2.78 14.47
CA ARG A 591 -26.24 1.75 13.76
C ARG A 591 -26.20 2.06 12.27
N GLY A 592 -25.06 1.81 11.65
CA GLY A 592 -24.83 1.90 10.22
C GLY A 592 -24.03 0.71 9.69
N ILE A 593 -24.22 0.42 8.41
CA ILE A 593 -23.49 -0.66 7.73
C ILE A 593 -22.96 -0.20 6.38
N GLY A 594 -21.84 -0.81 5.96
CA GLY A 594 -21.26 -0.66 4.64
C GLY A 594 -20.61 -1.97 4.17
N PHE A 595 -20.54 -2.15 2.85
CA PHE A 595 -19.98 -3.35 2.22
C PHE A 595 -19.16 -2.97 1.00
N SER A 596 -18.08 -3.70 0.75
CA SER A 596 -17.32 -3.59 -0.48
C SER A 596 -16.49 -4.83 -0.80
N ARG A 597 -16.08 -4.93 -2.08
CA ARG A 597 -15.01 -5.80 -2.54
C ARG A 597 -13.97 -4.94 -3.24
N TYR A 598 -12.77 -4.82 -2.69
CA TYR A 598 -11.75 -3.94 -3.27
C TYR A 598 -11.40 -4.32 -4.71
N LYS A 599 -11.49 -3.34 -5.64
CA LYS A 599 -11.34 -3.53 -7.10
C LYS A 599 -12.32 -4.57 -7.68
N ASN A 600 -13.41 -4.88 -7.03
CA ASN A 600 -14.35 -5.94 -7.38
C ASN A 600 -13.69 -7.33 -7.61
N SER A 601 -12.47 -7.53 -7.16
CA SER A 601 -11.69 -8.75 -7.38
C SER A 601 -10.90 -9.26 -6.16
N ALA A 602 -10.67 -8.41 -5.15
CA ALA A 602 -9.93 -8.79 -3.94
C ALA A 602 -10.87 -9.30 -2.81
N ALA A 603 -10.51 -9.06 -1.55
CA ALA A 603 -11.30 -9.49 -0.40
C ALA A 603 -12.67 -8.77 -0.32
N PHE A 604 -13.68 -9.48 0.15
CA PHE A 604 -14.95 -8.92 0.57
C PHE A 604 -14.86 -8.45 2.02
N CYS A 605 -15.51 -7.33 2.32
CA CYS A 605 -15.56 -6.79 3.66
C CYS A 605 -16.91 -6.11 3.90
N ALA A 606 -17.59 -6.49 4.98
CA ALA A 606 -18.76 -5.80 5.49
C ALA A 606 -18.46 -5.26 6.90
N VAL A 607 -18.83 -4.02 7.14
CA VAL A 607 -18.59 -3.30 8.41
C VAL A 607 -19.90 -2.78 8.96
N GLY A 608 -20.14 -3.06 10.23
CA GLY A 608 -21.18 -2.44 11.02
C GLY A 608 -20.58 -1.54 12.09
N VAL A 609 -21.21 -0.41 12.35
CA VAL A 609 -20.79 0.51 13.40
C VAL A 609 -21.97 0.89 14.29
N GLU A 610 -21.69 1.17 15.54
CA GLU A 610 -22.62 1.76 16.49
C GLU A 610 -22.05 3.08 16.99
N LEU A 611 -22.83 4.12 16.90
CA LEU A 611 -22.47 5.49 17.22
C LEU A 611 -23.38 6.06 18.32
N LYS A 612 -22.85 7.00 19.09
CA LYS A 612 -23.62 7.91 19.93
C LYS A 612 -23.32 9.34 19.52
N VAL A 613 -24.37 10.15 19.41
CA VAL A 613 -24.25 11.59 19.19
C VAL A 613 -24.62 12.28 20.50
N ASN A 614 -23.75 13.14 21.02
CA ASN A 614 -24.02 13.91 22.23
C ASN A 614 -24.80 15.21 21.90
N GLU A 615 -25.15 15.98 22.93
CA GLU A 615 -25.90 17.25 22.80
C GLU A 615 -25.13 18.31 21.98
N ASP A 616 -23.79 18.29 22.03
CA ASP A 616 -22.91 19.15 21.25
C ASP A 616 -22.70 18.67 19.82
N LEU A 617 -23.45 17.67 19.36
CA LEU A 617 -23.36 17.03 18.05
C LEU A 617 -22.01 16.30 17.78
N ASN A 618 -21.22 16.01 18.83
CA ASN A 618 -20.03 15.21 18.67
C ASN A 618 -20.38 13.73 18.52
N ILE A 619 -19.81 13.10 17.52
CA ILE A 619 -19.99 11.68 17.20
C ILE A 619 -18.97 10.86 17.99
N LYS A 620 -19.45 9.88 18.75
CA LYS A 620 -18.60 8.90 19.43
C LYS A 620 -18.84 7.51 18.85
N LEU A 621 -17.79 6.88 18.32
CA LEU A 621 -17.82 5.48 17.91
C LEU A 621 -17.83 4.60 19.17
N ILE A 622 -18.82 3.73 19.28
CA ILE A 622 -19.05 2.88 20.45
C ILE A 622 -18.61 1.45 20.17
N ASN A 623 -19.15 0.84 19.11
CA ASN A 623 -18.85 -0.51 18.69
C ASN A 623 -18.59 -0.58 17.17
N ALA A 624 -17.84 -1.59 16.76
CA ALA A 624 -17.68 -1.98 15.39
C ALA A 624 -17.67 -3.50 15.24
N TRP A 625 -18.33 -4.00 14.19
CA TRP A 625 -18.35 -5.40 13.80
C TRP A 625 -17.85 -5.49 12.37
N ILE A 626 -16.96 -6.45 12.10
CA ILE A 626 -16.37 -6.59 10.77
C ILE A 626 -16.42 -8.06 10.36
N SER A 627 -16.95 -8.32 9.17
CA SER A 627 -16.98 -9.62 8.51
C SER A 627 -16.16 -9.55 7.23
N VAL A 628 -15.20 -10.47 7.06
CA VAL A 628 -14.25 -10.47 5.93
C VAL A 628 -14.13 -11.86 5.32
N ASP A 629 -14.13 -11.92 3.99
CA ASP A 629 -13.72 -13.09 3.22
C ASP A 629 -12.55 -12.71 2.31
N ALA A 630 -11.34 -13.16 2.68
CA ALA A 630 -10.10 -12.90 1.94
C ALA A 630 -9.70 -14.05 1.00
N GLY A 631 -10.52 -15.11 0.89
CA GLY A 631 -10.20 -16.31 0.14
C GLY A 631 -9.23 -17.24 0.88
N GLU A 632 -8.18 -17.73 0.21
CA GLU A 632 -7.15 -18.56 0.85
C GLU A 632 -6.35 -17.72 1.86
N VAL A 633 -6.39 -18.14 3.13
CA VAL A 633 -5.72 -17.44 4.22
C VAL A 633 -4.29 -17.97 4.36
N ALA A 634 -3.31 -17.14 3.98
CA ALA A 634 -1.91 -17.47 4.17
C ALA A 634 -1.44 -17.20 5.61
N TYR A 635 -1.89 -16.09 6.20
CA TYR A 635 -1.54 -15.68 7.56
C TYR A 635 -2.70 -14.93 8.23
N GLU A 636 -3.37 -15.55 9.19
CA GLU A 636 -4.61 -15.06 9.80
C GLU A 636 -4.40 -13.76 10.60
N ASP A 637 -3.39 -13.70 11.47
CA ASP A 637 -3.14 -12.51 12.29
C ASP A 637 -2.75 -11.30 11.44
N GLY A 638 -2.07 -11.52 10.31
CA GLY A 638 -1.81 -10.47 9.33
C GLY A 638 -3.09 -9.89 8.72
N ILE A 639 -4.09 -10.72 8.42
CA ILE A 639 -5.40 -10.27 7.94
C ILE A 639 -6.09 -9.44 9.01
N LYS A 640 -6.16 -9.94 10.26
CA LYS A 640 -6.78 -9.23 11.38
C LYS A 640 -6.15 -7.85 11.58
N ALA A 641 -4.82 -7.79 11.66
CA ALA A 641 -4.09 -6.52 11.81
C ALA A 641 -4.37 -5.52 10.67
N GLN A 642 -4.47 -6.00 9.42
CA GLN A 642 -4.79 -5.13 8.28
C GLN A 642 -6.25 -4.65 8.30
N VAL A 643 -7.19 -5.47 8.76
CA VAL A 643 -8.60 -5.11 8.90
C VAL A 643 -8.77 -4.09 10.01
N GLU A 644 -8.20 -4.33 11.18
CA GLU A 644 -8.24 -3.41 12.34
C GLU A 644 -7.62 -2.05 12.01
N GLY A 645 -6.39 -2.06 11.47
CA GLY A 645 -5.71 -0.83 11.07
C GLY A 645 -6.43 -0.10 9.92
N GLY A 646 -7.07 -0.83 9.00
CA GLY A 646 -7.91 -0.25 7.95
C GLY A 646 -9.16 0.41 8.48
N PHE A 647 -9.82 -0.22 9.44
CA PHE A 647 -11.00 0.34 10.11
C PHE A 647 -10.67 1.62 10.89
N ILE A 648 -9.62 1.59 11.73
CA ILE A 648 -9.19 2.75 12.52
C ILE A 648 -8.87 3.94 11.59
N GLN A 649 -8.10 3.70 10.52
CA GLN A 649 -7.75 4.74 9.57
C GLN A 649 -8.98 5.29 8.84
N ALA A 650 -9.91 4.43 8.40
CA ALA A 650 -11.13 4.87 7.74
C ALA A 650 -12.04 5.67 8.68
N ALA A 651 -12.14 5.27 9.95
CA ALA A 651 -12.89 6.02 10.97
C ALA A 651 -12.28 7.41 11.20
N SER A 652 -10.94 7.48 11.29
CA SER A 652 -10.21 8.75 11.43
C SER A 652 -10.44 9.68 10.23
N TRP A 653 -10.31 9.16 9.00
CA TRP A 653 -10.57 9.92 7.77
C TRP A 653 -12.02 10.39 7.64
N SER A 654 -12.96 9.66 8.21
CA SER A 654 -14.39 10.00 8.14
C SER A 654 -14.81 11.03 9.18
N LEU A 655 -14.14 11.07 10.35
CA LEU A 655 -14.58 11.84 11.52
C LEU A 655 -13.69 13.04 11.85
N TYR A 656 -12.38 12.97 11.55
CA TYR A 656 -11.42 13.91 12.12
C TYR A 656 -10.43 14.51 11.12
N GLU A 657 -10.06 13.79 10.06
CA GLU A 657 -8.96 14.18 9.20
C GLU A 657 -9.40 14.93 7.94
N GLU A 658 -8.84 16.11 7.76
CA GLU A 658 -8.90 16.87 6.53
C GLU A 658 -7.67 17.78 6.46
N VAL A 659 -6.95 17.78 5.33
CA VAL A 659 -5.88 18.75 5.11
C VAL A 659 -6.50 20.09 4.79
N LYS A 660 -6.28 21.05 5.67
CA LYS A 660 -6.65 22.46 5.47
C LYS A 660 -5.40 23.23 5.07
N PHE A 661 -5.58 24.16 4.19
CA PHE A 661 -4.51 25.08 3.75
C PHE A 661 -5.09 26.50 3.68
N ASP A 662 -4.24 27.46 3.93
CA ASP A 662 -4.56 28.86 3.81
C ASP A 662 -3.73 29.53 2.70
N THR A 663 -3.97 30.82 2.52
CA THR A 663 -3.30 31.62 1.49
C THR A 663 -2.00 32.26 1.96
N LYS A 664 -1.63 32.05 3.23
CA LYS A 664 -0.40 32.60 3.82
C LYS A 664 0.73 31.58 3.64
#